data_900123a29dbb02eeeeae102c17c2034a
#
_entry.id   900123a29dbb02eeeeae102c17c2034a
#
_cell.length_a   1.000
_cell.length_b   1.000
_cell.length_c   1.000
_cell.angle_alpha   90.00
_cell.angle_beta   90.00
_cell.angle_gamma   90.00
#
_symmetry.space_group_name_H-M   'P 1'
#
loop_
_entity.id
_entity.type
_entity.pdbx_description
1 polymer ?
#
loop_
_entity_poly.entity_id
_entity_poly.type
_entity_poly.pdbx_seq_one_letter_code
_entity_poly.pdbx_strand_id
1 'polypeptide(L)'
;MGLEVRIDRVEDMSVELSWDAVGEASGYHVYWSDRDTENMVYKLVADTKDTSWCLRRSTHIPHYFKVAAVVDGAETEMSAVTASPAKRHMRPQREKLNRGLIAVKTKTGIFLGWRLLADEVSGYGDTGVTGSNFRVYRNGKCIAEVSSSTNYLDEEGTVTDSYQVAAVRDGKEEEACRSAGAWRSGENYIDIPLQIPSSGLTPVREAYSYNANDMSIADVDGDGEYEYILKWDPTNSHDVSQKGYTGKCYIDCYKLDGRLLWRLDMGVNIRAGAHYTQFMVYDFDGDGKAEMAVKTAPGTRMTTYLPNGRVKEEFYITLPEEDARRGVSNADNYVCSREDYYNHLVQRFMNWHEEPEVKAGRWHATLEECFGIEKRYKYPLKLRDAEELVDYFIHEYAPSRSPKNELDKFEGFIFKGPEYLTMFAGSGQELETIPFKFGRVDDGLMWGDYAMKRIEPCNRVDRFLSGVAYLDGERPYLIVCRGYYTRTTIVAYDFFEGHFREYFAIDSGFVPMKNPFNDNPHTAQGSDPVYGSLAGQGNHSLSAADVDGDGCQEIIYGAAVIDHDGSLLYSSYDYLPDGTYAKLGHGDSMHVAKIDPDRPGLEIFNVFEGATEAPYGYALRDAETGKVLFGEYAECDLGRCMIGDINPKVRGLQVWADEKVYSCKGEELTDAPLSTNQCIHWAADLSTQVLDGCDYVHGEHRGVVNDNVHGVMLDPKNMAVNNGTKGNACLVADIFGDFREELVLRKADNTAIRIYTNVDLTEHKLFTLMHDIQYRTGVAWQNNCYNQPGYTSFYYAGDMEWKTVWESIQNSR
;
A
#
# COMPACT_ATOMS: atom_id res chain seq x y z
N MET A 1 10.12 17.65 -46.96
CA MET A 1 9.16 18.34 -46.08
C MET A 1 8.90 17.38 -44.94
N GLY A 2 9.07 17.84 -43.72
CA GLY A 2 8.74 17.03 -42.56
C GLY A 2 7.26 16.68 -42.53
N LEU A 3 6.91 15.54 -41.94
CA LEU A 3 5.54 15.08 -41.78
C LEU A 3 4.82 16.06 -40.82
N GLU A 4 3.68 16.58 -41.19
CA GLU A 4 2.87 17.52 -40.41
C GLU A 4 1.71 16.78 -39.79
N VAL A 5 1.65 16.77 -38.45
CA VAL A 5 0.60 16.14 -37.64
C VAL A 5 -0.39 17.19 -37.20
N ARG A 6 -1.68 16.89 -37.28
CA ARG A 6 -2.79 17.77 -36.87
C ARG A 6 -3.63 17.11 -35.81
N ILE A 7 -4.12 17.90 -34.86
CA ILE A 7 -5.18 17.52 -33.94
C ILE A 7 -6.52 17.82 -34.62
N ASP A 8 -7.27 16.78 -34.93
CA ASP A 8 -8.58 16.95 -35.60
C ASP A 8 -9.70 17.16 -34.59
N ARG A 9 -9.61 16.45 -33.46
CA ARG A 9 -10.63 16.48 -32.42
C ARG A 9 -10.05 16.14 -31.04
N VAL A 10 -10.55 16.80 -30.00
CA VAL A 10 -10.28 16.49 -28.61
C VAL A 10 -11.61 16.30 -27.89
N GLU A 11 -11.84 15.13 -27.30
CA GLU A 11 -12.97 14.79 -26.47
C GLU A 11 -12.47 14.48 -25.04
N ASP A 12 -13.36 14.21 -24.11
CA ASP A 12 -13.00 13.99 -22.69
C ASP A 12 -12.09 12.76 -22.49
N MET A 13 -12.22 11.76 -23.38
CA MET A 13 -11.48 10.49 -23.30
C MET A 13 -10.74 10.15 -24.59
N SER A 14 -10.51 11.12 -25.49
CA SER A 14 -9.78 10.84 -26.73
C SER A 14 -9.20 12.08 -27.39
N VAL A 15 -8.11 11.85 -28.15
CA VAL A 15 -7.51 12.82 -29.08
C VAL A 15 -7.38 12.17 -30.46
N GLU A 16 -8.02 12.73 -31.45
CA GLU A 16 -7.92 12.29 -32.84
C GLU A 16 -6.82 13.06 -33.58
N LEU A 17 -5.94 12.33 -34.25
CA LEU A 17 -4.79 12.84 -34.99
C LEU A 17 -4.92 12.48 -36.47
N SER A 18 -4.44 13.35 -37.37
CA SER A 18 -4.21 13.04 -38.77
C SER A 18 -2.91 13.64 -39.28
N TRP A 19 -2.42 13.08 -40.37
CA TRP A 19 -1.24 13.56 -41.12
C TRP A 19 -1.34 13.25 -42.58
N ASP A 20 -0.52 13.93 -43.39
CA ASP A 20 -0.51 13.72 -44.83
C ASP A 20 0.27 12.45 -45.20
N ALA A 21 -0.21 11.70 -46.19
CA ALA A 21 0.43 10.48 -46.65
C ALA A 21 1.84 10.76 -47.24
N VAL A 22 2.82 9.98 -46.79
CA VAL A 22 4.17 9.99 -47.38
C VAL A 22 4.25 8.96 -48.50
N GLY A 23 4.68 9.35 -49.66
CA GLY A 23 4.50 8.63 -50.96
C GLY A 23 5.21 7.30 -51.02
N GLU A 24 5.97 6.77 -50.23
CA GLU A 24 6.64 5.45 -50.19
C GLU A 24 6.52 4.76 -48.83
N ALA A 25 5.70 5.32 -47.94
CA ALA A 25 5.53 4.75 -46.60
C ALA A 25 4.75 3.44 -46.62
N SER A 26 5.26 2.44 -45.95
CA SER A 26 4.58 1.17 -45.68
C SER A 26 3.70 1.23 -44.44
N GLY A 27 3.90 2.23 -43.57
CA GLY A 27 3.16 2.50 -42.35
C GLY A 27 3.71 3.72 -41.61
N TYR A 28 3.21 3.94 -40.39
CA TYR A 28 3.57 5.06 -39.52
C TYR A 28 3.68 4.59 -38.08
N HIS A 29 4.70 5.09 -37.39
CA HIS A 29 4.86 4.94 -35.98
C HIS A 29 4.39 6.23 -35.27
N VAL A 30 3.47 6.09 -34.30
CA VAL A 30 2.95 7.20 -33.51
C VAL A 30 3.60 7.15 -32.14
N TYR A 31 4.18 8.25 -31.71
CA TYR A 31 4.83 8.43 -30.45
C TYR A 31 4.07 9.43 -29.60
N TRP A 32 3.93 9.13 -28.33
CA TRP A 32 3.18 9.92 -27.36
C TRP A 32 4.01 10.24 -26.12
N SER A 33 3.68 11.39 -25.50
CA SER A 33 4.17 11.80 -24.19
C SER A 33 3.08 12.56 -23.43
N ASP A 34 3.13 12.49 -22.10
CA ASP A 34 2.32 13.25 -21.15
C ASP A 34 2.89 14.66 -20.91
N ARG A 35 4.09 14.96 -21.39
CA ARG A 35 4.76 16.25 -21.27
C ARG A 35 5.76 16.47 -22.41
N ASP A 36 6.16 17.74 -22.62
CA ASP A 36 7.18 18.12 -23.60
C ASP A 36 8.31 18.84 -22.86
N THR A 37 9.34 18.10 -22.48
CA THR A 37 10.56 18.58 -21.82
C THR A 37 11.79 18.24 -22.65
N GLU A 38 12.92 18.93 -22.40
CA GLU A 38 14.14 18.81 -23.22
C GLU A 38 14.65 17.35 -23.32
N ASN A 39 14.53 16.57 -22.22
CA ASN A 39 15.03 15.20 -22.13
C ASN A 39 13.96 14.14 -22.37
N MET A 40 12.72 14.52 -22.69
CA MET A 40 11.59 13.61 -22.75
C MET A 40 11.73 12.56 -23.83
N VAL A 41 11.61 11.29 -23.44
CA VAL A 41 11.56 10.14 -24.33
C VAL A 41 10.09 9.84 -24.68
N TYR A 42 9.74 9.98 -25.94
CA TYR A 42 8.38 9.68 -26.42
C TYR A 42 8.18 8.18 -26.56
N LYS A 43 7.08 7.67 -26.01
CA LYS A 43 6.70 6.25 -26.03
C LYS A 43 6.02 5.92 -27.38
N LEU A 44 6.45 4.83 -28.04
CA LEU A 44 5.74 4.29 -29.22
C LEU A 44 4.40 3.71 -28.77
N VAL A 45 3.30 4.28 -29.25
CA VAL A 45 1.94 3.89 -28.87
C VAL A 45 1.13 3.28 -30.01
N ALA A 46 1.58 3.44 -31.25
CA ALA A 46 0.94 2.78 -32.39
C ALA A 46 1.91 2.55 -33.55
N ASP A 47 1.71 1.41 -34.24
CA ASP A 47 2.19 1.10 -35.60
C ASP A 47 0.95 0.94 -36.46
N THR A 48 0.74 1.85 -37.43
CA THR A 48 -0.47 1.90 -38.24
C THR A 48 -0.14 2.13 -39.72
N LYS A 49 -1.03 1.65 -40.60
CA LYS A 49 -0.98 1.95 -42.04
C LYS A 49 -1.84 3.14 -42.42
N ASP A 50 -2.71 3.58 -41.55
CA ASP A 50 -3.61 4.70 -41.76
C ASP A 50 -2.87 6.01 -41.57
N THR A 51 -3.38 7.07 -42.13
CA THR A 51 -2.89 8.45 -41.97
C THR A 51 -3.63 9.19 -40.84
N SER A 52 -4.25 8.46 -39.95
CA SER A 52 -4.92 8.96 -38.74
C SER A 52 -4.83 7.94 -37.61
N TRP A 53 -4.92 8.44 -36.40
CA TRP A 53 -4.93 7.61 -35.19
C TRP A 53 -5.67 8.32 -34.07
N CYS A 54 -6.21 7.56 -33.13
CA CYS A 54 -6.95 8.08 -31.98
C CYS A 54 -6.30 7.59 -30.70
N LEU A 55 -5.80 8.52 -29.89
CA LEU A 55 -5.45 8.29 -28.50
C LEU A 55 -6.75 8.09 -27.70
N ARG A 56 -6.84 7.02 -26.90
CA ARG A 56 -7.97 6.76 -26.01
C ARG A 56 -7.49 6.90 -24.56
N ARG A 57 -7.40 8.13 -24.09
CA ARG A 57 -7.00 8.50 -22.73
C ARG A 57 -7.76 9.73 -22.29
N SER A 58 -7.91 9.91 -20.97
CA SER A 58 -8.47 11.14 -20.45
C SER A 58 -7.65 12.35 -20.87
N THR A 59 -8.33 13.38 -21.33
CA THR A 59 -7.71 14.65 -21.71
C THR A 59 -7.61 15.63 -20.54
N HIS A 60 -7.48 15.12 -19.31
CA HIS A 60 -7.28 15.95 -18.12
C HIS A 60 -5.91 16.63 -18.11
N ILE A 61 -4.93 16.09 -18.85
CA ILE A 61 -3.62 16.70 -19.09
C ILE A 61 -3.43 16.98 -20.59
N PRO A 62 -2.48 17.85 -20.99
CA PRO A 62 -2.04 17.97 -22.37
C PRO A 62 -1.37 16.67 -22.83
N HIS A 63 -1.55 16.33 -24.12
CA HIS A 63 -0.85 15.22 -24.73
C HIS A 63 0.03 15.71 -25.86
N TYR A 64 1.18 15.09 -26.04
CA TYR A 64 2.21 15.48 -26.99
C TYR A 64 2.52 14.33 -27.94
N PHE A 65 2.57 14.61 -29.24
CA PHE A 65 2.70 13.57 -30.24
C PHE A 65 3.83 13.86 -31.21
N LYS A 66 4.47 12.80 -31.71
CA LYS A 66 5.35 12.78 -32.87
C LYS A 66 4.96 11.60 -33.73
N VAL A 67 5.12 11.72 -35.04
CA VAL A 67 4.86 10.66 -36.00
C VAL A 67 6.06 10.50 -36.92
N ALA A 68 6.49 9.25 -37.16
CA ALA A 68 7.48 8.91 -38.17
C ALA A 68 6.84 8.03 -39.26
N ALA A 69 7.14 8.25 -40.55
CA ALA A 69 6.78 7.30 -41.58
C ALA A 69 7.80 6.14 -41.60
N VAL A 70 7.33 4.96 -41.98
CA VAL A 70 8.18 3.77 -42.18
C VAL A 70 8.34 3.58 -43.71
N VAL A 71 9.57 3.76 -44.19
CA VAL A 71 9.93 3.59 -45.62
C VAL A 71 11.03 2.55 -45.71
N ASP A 72 10.85 1.54 -46.52
CA ASP A 72 11.80 0.42 -46.67
C ASP A 72 12.19 -0.26 -45.33
N GLY A 73 11.24 -0.29 -44.37
CA GLY A 73 11.42 -0.90 -43.06
C GLY A 73 12.23 -0.05 -42.07
N ALA A 74 12.53 1.20 -42.38
CA ALA A 74 13.19 2.14 -41.50
C ALA A 74 12.32 3.39 -41.27
N GLU A 75 12.42 3.98 -40.06
CA GLU A 75 11.75 5.24 -39.76
C GLU A 75 12.40 6.43 -40.46
N THR A 76 11.56 7.31 -40.90
CA THR A 76 12.00 8.65 -41.35
C THR A 76 12.30 9.55 -40.14
N GLU A 77 12.75 10.77 -40.40
CA GLU A 77 12.78 11.82 -39.39
C GLU A 77 11.38 12.02 -38.79
N MET A 78 11.28 12.07 -37.45
CA MET A 78 10.04 12.31 -36.76
C MET A 78 9.50 13.72 -37.06
N SER A 79 8.19 13.86 -37.03
CA SER A 79 7.52 15.16 -37.09
C SER A 79 7.97 16.09 -35.93
N ALA A 80 7.72 17.38 -36.10
CA ALA A 80 7.70 18.28 -34.95
C ALA A 80 6.68 17.82 -33.92
N VAL A 81 6.85 18.27 -32.68
CA VAL A 81 5.88 17.98 -31.57
C VAL A 81 4.55 18.65 -31.91
N THR A 82 3.48 17.87 -31.81
CA THR A 82 2.10 18.37 -31.93
C THR A 82 1.42 18.15 -30.55
N ALA A 83 0.89 19.22 -29.97
CA ALA A 83 0.30 19.18 -28.64
C ALA A 83 -1.23 19.31 -28.68
N SER A 84 -1.96 18.49 -27.94
CA SER A 84 -3.37 18.72 -27.65
C SER A 84 -3.52 19.50 -26.35
N PRO A 85 -4.51 20.42 -26.23
CA PRO A 85 -4.80 21.03 -24.94
C PRO A 85 -5.47 20.04 -24.01
N ALA A 86 -5.36 20.27 -22.71
CA ALA A 86 -6.22 19.62 -21.73
C ALA A 86 -7.67 20.09 -21.92
N LYS A 87 -8.63 19.17 -21.80
CA LYS A 87 -10.05 19.46 -21.98
C LYS A 87 -10.89 18.99 -20.80
N ARG A 88 -10.72 17.76 -20.34
CA ARG A 88 -11.44 17.22 -19.18
C ARG A 88 -10.84 17.77 -17.90
N HIS A 89 -11.72 18.19 -16.96
CA HIS A 89 -11.35 18.56 -15.60
C HIS A 89 -11.91 17.51 -14.65
N MET A 90 -11.05 16.71 -14.06
CA MET A 90 -11.42 15.81 -12.98
C MET A 90 -11.42 16.60 -11.66
N ARG A 91 -12.29 16.21 -10.74
CA ARG A 91 -12.38 16.81 -9.42
C ARG A 91 -12.27 15.76 -8.35
N PRO A 92 -11.07 15.20 -8.14
CA PRO A 92 -10.89 14.19 -7.12
C PRO A 92 -11.21 14.79 -5.75
N GLN A 93 -11.93 14.01 -4.96
CA GLN A 93 -12.22 14.34 -3.57
C GLN A 93 -10.91 14.48 -2.81
N ARG A 94 -10.73 15.60 -2.11
CA ARG A 94 -9.58 15.88 -1.25
C ARG A 94 -10.04 16.18 0.16
N GLU A 95 -9.18 15.86 1.13
CA GLU A 95 -9.43 16.18 2.53
C GLU A 95 -9.52 17.70 2.76
N LYS A 96 -10.45 18.13 3.59
CA LYS A 96 -10.63 19.54 3.98
C LYS A 96 -9.69 19.90 5.13
N LEU A 97 -8.40 19.89 4.87
CA LEU A 97 -7.38 20.13 5.88
C LEU A 97 -7.31 21.59 6.31
N ASN A 98 -7.03 21.81 7.58
CA ASN A 98 -6.64 23.12 8.11
C ASN A 98 -5.18 23.43 7.77
N ARG A 99 -4.64 24.53 8.29
CA ARG A 99 -3.30 25.01 7.97
C ARG A 99 -2.17 24.12 8.52
N GLY A 100 -2.44 23.19 9.43
CA GLY A 100 -1.43 22.31 10.03
C GLY A 100 -0.25 23.06 10.66
N LEU A 101 -0.47 24.31 11.15
CA LEU A 101 0.59 25.14 11.70
C LEU A 101 1.25 24.50 12.91
N ILE A 102 2.57 24.34 12.81
CA ILE A 102 3.42 23.94 13.92
C ILE A 102 4.33 25.08 14.35
N ALA A 103 4.70 25.10 15.62
CA ALA A 103 5.71 25.98 16.18
C ALA A 103 6.71 25.14 17.00
N VAL A 104 7.97 25.13 16.61
CA VAL A 104 8.98 24.25 17.20
C VAL A 104 10.18 25.07 17.64
N LYS A 105 10.62 24.89 18.89
CA LYS A 105 11.81 25.56 19.40
C LYS A 105 13.07 25.02 18.73
N THR A 106 13.89 25.93 18.24
CA THR A 106 15.22 25.64 17.70
C THR A 106 16.31 26.33 18.56
N LYS A 107 17.56 26.15 18.18
CA LYS A 107 18.68 26.84 18.85
C LYS A 107 18.64 28.37 18.65
N THR A 108 18.05 28.84 17.57
CA THR A 108 18.11 30.25 17.10
C THR A 108 16.77 30.98 17.17
N GLY A 109 15.68 30.32 17.56
CA GLY A 109 14.32 30.89 17.60
C GLY A 109 13.24 29.86 17.59
N ILE A 110 12.07 30.21 17.04
CA ILE A 110 10.95 29.31 16.83
C ILE A 110 10.78 29.07 15.34
N PHE A 111 10.93 27.81 14.91
CA PHE A 111 10.57 27.36 13.58
C PHE A 111 9.04 27.26 13.46
N LEU A 112 8.51 27.75 12.37
CA LEU A 112 7.11 27.64 11.99
C LEU A 112 7.01 26.93 10.65
N GLY A 113 6.13 25.95 10.54
CA GLY A 113 5.76 25.26 9.30
C GLY A 113 4.24 25.24 9.15
N TRP A 114 3.73 25.31 7.92
CA TRP A 114 2.29 25.28 7.63
C TRP A 114 2.02 24.74 6.23
N ARG A 115 0.80 24.24 5.99
CA ARG A 115 0.39 23.71 4.68
C ARG A 115 0.08 24.81 3.68
N LEU A 116 0.49 24.59 2.43
CA LEU A 116 -0.14 25.12 1.24
C LEU A 116 -1.16 24.08 0.73
N LEU A 117 -2.40 24.49 0.52
CA LEU A 117 -3.43 23.60 0.01
C LEU A 117 -3.41 23.58 -1.53
N ALA A 118 -3.77 22.47 -2.16
CA ALA A 118 -3.69 22.34 -3.61
C ALA A 118 -4.56 23.37 -4.36
N ASP A 119 -5.71 23.74 -3.81
CA ASP A 119 -6.59 24.76 -4.40
C ASP A 119 -6.05 26.20 -4.30
N GLU A 120 -4.99 26.41 -3.53
CA GLU A 120 -4.30 27.69 -3.38
C GLU A 120 -3.19 27.88 -4.41
N VAL A 121 -2.78 26.82 -5.13
CA VAL A 121 -1.70 26.87 -6.12
C VAL A 121 -2.19 27.52 -7.41
N SER A 122 -1.49 28.50 -7.97
CA SER A 122 -1.89 29.23 -9.17
C SER A 122 -0.92 29.13 -10.34
N GLY A 123 0.26 28.56 -10.14
CA GLY A 123 1.30 28.44 -11.15
C GLY A 123 2.56 27.84 -10.57
N TYR A 124 3.68 28.09 -11.21
CA TYR A 124 5.01 27.59 -10.79
C TYR A 124 6.12 28.65 -11.01
N GLY A 125 7.23 28.46 -10.34
CA GLY A 125 8.46 29.25 -10.42
C GLY A 125 9.68 28.35 -10.43
N ASP A 126 10.86 28.92 -10.21
CA ASP A 126 12.13 28.18 -10.27
C ASP A 126 12.37 27.26 -9.07
N THR A 127 11.78 27.56 -7.91
CA THR A 127 12.02 26.85 -6.64
C THR A 127 10.75 26.28 -6.01
N GLY A 128 9.62 26.32 -6.71
CA GLY A 128 8.36 25.83 -6.18
C GLY A 128 7.14 26.22 -6.98
N VAL A 129 5.99 25.75 -6.54
CA VAL A 129 4.71 26.21 -7.05
C VAL A 129 4.41 27.62 -6.53
N THR A 130 3.65 28.40 -7.29
CA THR A 130 3.16 29.72 -6.89
C THR A 130 1.69 29.66 -6.50
N GLY A 131 1.25 30.63 -5.69
CA GLY A 131 -0.13 30.68 -5.20
C GLY A 131 -0.26 31.61 -4.00
N SER A 132 -1.07 31.23 -3.02
CA SER A 132 -1.25 32.05 -1.82
C SER A 132 0.07 32.44 -1.19
N ASN A 133 0.23 33.73 -0.85
CA ASN A 133 1.25 34.18 0.08
C ASN A 133 0.75 34.03 1.51
N PHE A 134 1.63 34.24 2.49
CA PHE A 134 1.25 34.04 3.88
C PHE A 134 1.71 35.20 4.75
N ARG A 135 0.86 35.60 5.70
CA ARG A 135 1.23 36.50 6.80
C ARG A 135 1.38 35.70 8.07
N VAL A 136 2.53 35.88 8.71
CA VAL A 136 2.86 35.21 9.97
C VAL A 136 2.63 36.18 11.12
N TYR A 137 1.90 35.71 12.12
CA TYR A 137 1.54 36.49 13.30
C TYR A 137 2.16 35.86 14.55
N ARG A 138 2.78 36.72 15.39
CA ARG A 138 3.19 36.41 16.76
C ARG A 138 2.38 37.24 17.72
N ASN A 139 1.64 36.61 18.64
CA ASN A 139 0.76 37.25 19.63
C ASN A 139 -0.21 38.28 19.00
N GLY A 140 -0.76 37.94 17.84
CA GLY A 140 -1.70 38.78 17.08
C GLY A 140 -1.04 39.94 16.29
N LYS A 141 0.27 40.08 16.31
CA LYS A 141 1.02 41.08 15.52
C LYS A 141 1.69 40.39 14.30
N CYS A 142 1.45 40.93 13.11
CA CYS A 142 2.13 40.46 11.89
C CYS A 142 3.65 40.74 12.02
N ILE A 143 4.47 39.70 11.85
CA ILE A 143 5.94 39.73 11.95
C ILE A 143 6.63 39.46 10.61
N ALA A 144 5.97 38.78 9.66
CA ALA A 144 6.52 38.48 8.36
C ALA A 144 5.43 38.30 7.29
N GLU A 145 5.84 38.54 6.02
CA GLU A 145 5.13 38.07 4.83
C GLU A 145 6.03 37.07 4.12
N VAL A 146 5.52 35.85 3.81
CA VAL A 146 6.25 34.76 3.19
C VAL A 146 5.57 34.39 1.86
N SER A 147 6.35 34.36 0.78
CA SER A 147 5.82 34.06 -0.57
C SER A 147 6.47 32.86 -1.23
N SER A 148 7.72 32.55 -0.88
CA SER A 148 8.55 31.54 -1.55
C SER A 148 8.60 30.18 -0.83
N SER A 149 8.00 30.06 0.35
CA SER A 149 8.02 28.83 1.13
C SER A 149 6.77 28.71 2.02
N THR A 150 6.67 27.63 2.77
CA THR A 150 5.66 27.37 3.80
C THR A 150 6.30 27.18 5.18
N ASN A 151 7.42 27.79 5.40
CA ASN A 151 8.12 27.78 6.69
C ASN A 151 8.74 29.16 6.98
N TYR A 152 9.02 29.41 8.27
CA TYR A 152 9.61 30.65 8.75
C TYR A 152 10.32 30.45 10.08
N LEU A 153 11.49 31.07 10.26
CA LEU A 153 12.19 31.11 11.55
C LEU A 153 12.00 32.48 12.21
N ASP A 154 11.28 32.50 13.33
CA ASP A 154 11.18 33.67 14.19
C ASP A 154 12.35 33.71 15.21
N GLU A 155 13.42 34.37 14.86
CA GLU A 155 14.61 34.48 15.71
C GLU A 155 14.36 35.22 17.04
N GLU A 156 13.35 36.08 17.11
CA GLU A 156 12.94 36.77 18.34
C GLU A 156 11.88 35.98 19.14
N GLY A 157 11.36 34.85 18.57
CA GLY A 157 10.30 34.07 19.17
C GLY A 157 10.74 33.31 20.42
N THR A 158 9.81 33.14 21.33
CA THR A 158 9.98 32.39 22.58
C THR A 158 8.95 31.28 22.72
N VAL A 159 9.19 30.34 23.62
CA VAL A 159 8.26 29.21 23.88
C VAL A 159 6.92 29.63 24.48
N THR A 160 6.80 30.89 24.90
CA THR A 160 5.54 31.44 25.45
C THR A 160 4.71 32.17 24.41
N ASP A 161 5.25 32.36 23.21
CA ASP A 161 4.55 33.05 22.14
C ASP A 161 3.51 32.15 21.47
N SER A 162 2.53 32.78 20.89
CA SER A 162 1.43 32.17 20.16
C SER A 162 1.47 32.63 18.71
N TYR A 163 1.34 31.71 17.79
CA TYR A 163 1.50 31.96 16.36
C TYR A 163 0.23 31.64 15.58
N GLN A 164 0.01 32.41 14.52
CA GLN A 164 -1.04 32.17 13.52
C GLN A 164 -0.49 32.48 12.14
N VAL A 165 -1.05 31.85 11.12
CA VAL A 165 -0.74 32.12 9.72
C VAL A 165 -2.06 32.39 8.97
N ALA A 166 -2.08 33.42 8.15
CA ALA A 166 -3.18 33.76 7.26
C ALA A 166 -2.70 33.68 5.81
N ALA A 167 -3.47 33.01 4.96
CA ALA A 167 -3.23 33.03 3.52
C ALA A 167 -3.60 34.41 2.93
N VAL A 168 -2.86 34.85 1.92
CA VAL A 168 -3.13 36.06 1.16
C VAL A 168 -3.29 35.68 -0.30
N ARG A 169 -4.52 35.71 -0.80
CA ARG A 169 -4.88 35.37 -2.18
C ARG A 169 -5.41 36.62 -2.89
N ASP A 170 -4.86 36.93 -4.06
CA ASP A 170 -5.23 38.10 -4.88
C ASP A 170 -5.18 39.43 -4.08
N GLY A 171 -4.19 39.54 -3.18
CA GLY A 171 -4.02 40.70 -2.32
C GLY A 171 -5.02 40.80 -1.15
N LYS A 172 -5.91 39.82 -1.01
CA LYS A 172 -6.84 39.68 0.10
C LYS A 172 -6.30 38.70 1.11
N GLU A 173 -6.27 39.11 2.38
CA GLU A 173 -5.98 38.23 3.51
C GLU A 173 -7.24 37.46 3.90
N GLU A 174 -7.06 36.15 4.07
CA GLU A 174 -8.09 35.23 4.60
C GLU A 174 -8.05 35.21 6.12
N GLU A 175 -9.01 34.55 6.75
CA GLU A 175 -9.01 34.35 8.20
C GLU A 175 -7.76 33.59 8.64
N ALA A 176 -7.09 34.09 9.67
CA ALA A 176 -5.91 33.44 10.22
C ALA A 176 -6.29 32.09 10.85
N CYS A 177 -5.43 31.10 10.67
CA CYS A 177 -5.65 29.77 11.24
C CYS A 177 -5.72 29.79 12.76
N ARG A 178 -6.15 28.68 13.37
CA ARG A 178 -6.11 28.48 14.82
C ARG A 178 -4.69 28.73 15.35
N SER A 179 -4.61 29.34 16.51
CA SER A 179 -3.32 29.68 17.13
C SER A 179 -2.56 28.46 17.59
N ALA A 180 -1.28 28.37 17.24
CA ALA A 180 -0.34 27.34 17.71
C ALA A 180 0.68 27.93 18.69
N GLY A 181 0.96 27.20 19.76
CA GLY A 181 2.09 27.47 20.67
C GLY A 181 3.27 26.55 20.38
N ALA A 182 4.44 26.90 20.89
CA ALA A 182 5.61 26.04 20.74
C ALA A 182 5.40 24.66 21.39
N TRP A 183 5.91 23.62 20.73
CA TRP A 183 5.79 22.25 21.24
C TRP A 183 6.42 22.12 22.63
N ARG A 184 5.73 21.41 23.52
CA ARG A 184 6.11 21.29 24.94
C ARG A 184 7.42 20.54 25.19
N SER A 185 7.83 19.69 24.26
CA SER A 185 9.11 18.98 24.29
C SER A 185 10.30 19.94 24.31
N GLY A 186 10.16 21.14 23.69
CA GLY A 186 11.27 22.04 23.43
C GLY A 186 12.28 21.53 22.40
N GLU A 187 11.90 20.48 21.67
CA GLU A 187 12.65 19.80 20.61
C GLU A 187 11.75 19.58 19.39
N ASN A 188 12.27 18.98 18.32
CA ASN A 188 11.57 18.77 17.05
C ASN A 188 10.63 17.54 17.07
N TYR A 189 9.96 17.30 18.18
CA TYR A 189 8.96 16.23 18.28
C TYR A 189 7.80 16.58 19.21
N ILE A 190 6.70 15.85 19.03
CA ILE A 190 5.55 15.84 19.93
C ILE A 190 5.20 14.39 20.31
N ASP A 191 4.85 14.16 21.59
CA ASP A 191 4.40 12.87 22.09
C ASP A 191 2.88 12.84 22.21
N ILE A 192 2.25 11.77 21.70
CA ILE A 192 0.85 11.42 21.94
C ILE A 192 0.82 10.35 23.02
N PRO A 193 0.40 10.67 24.25
CA PRO A 193 0.28 9.68 25.34
C PRO A 193 -0.72 8.57 24.98
N LEU A 194 -0.38 7.32 25.26
CA LEU A 194 -1.17 6.16 24.91
C LEU A 194 -1.77 5.47 26.12
N GLN A 195 -2.90 4.80 25.92
CA GLN A 195 -3.57 3.97 26.91
C GLN A 195 -3.34 2.48 26.57
N ILE A 196 -2.25 1.91 27.08
CA ILE A 196 -1.85 0.54 26.79
C ILE A 196 -2.96 -0.45 27.19
N PRO A 197 -3.40 -1.38 26.31
CA PRO A 197 -4.35 -2.41 26.67
C PRO A 197 -3.82 -3.33 27.79
N SER A 198 -4.72 -3.91 28.56
CA SER A 198 -4.36 -4.81 29.66
C SER A 198 -3.69 -6.08 29.14
N SER A 199 -2.58 -6.48 29.76
CA SER A 199 -1.90 -7.75 29.49
C SER A 199 -2.83 -8.95 29.73
N GLY A 200 -2.54 -10.07 29.07
CA GLY A 200 -3.39 -11.25 29.13
C GLY A 200 -2.60 -12.56 29.17
N LEU A 201 -3.34 -13.65 29.17
CA LEU A 201 -2.84 -15.03 29.06
C LEU A 201 -3.58 -15.75 27.93
N THR A 202 -2.84 -16.48 27.10
CA THR A 202 -3.43 -17.40 26.13
C THR A 202 -4.06 -18.63 26.80
N PRO A 203 -4.86 -19.44 26.08
CA PRO A 203 -5.37 -20.72 26.61
C PRO A 203 -4.30 -21.67 27.15
N VAL A 204 -3.09 -21.62 26.58
CA VAL A 204 -1.92 -22.40 27.05
C VAL A 204 -1.09 -21.68 28.11
N ARG A 205 -1.62 -20.58 28.69
CA ARG A 205 -1.02 -19.77 29.78
C ARG A 205 0.26 -19.02 29.38
N GLU A 206 0.49 -18.79 28.11
CA GLU A 206 1.50 -17.85 27.65
C GLU A 206 1.08 -16.42 27.98
N ALA A 207 1.96 -15.66 28.65
CA ALA A 207 1.69 -14.28 29.00
C ALA A 207 2.03 -13.35 27.83
N TYR A 208 1.19 -12.34 27.60
CA TYR A 208 1.45 -11.30 26.61
C TYR A 208 1.09 -9.91 27.16
N SER A 209 1.75 -8.92 26.62
CA SER A 209 1.45 -7.50 26.75
C SER A 209 1.25 -6.90 25.34
N TYR A 210 1.34 -5.58 25.19
CA TYR A 210 1.06 -4.92 23.92
C TYR A 210 2.18 -4.00 23.48
N ASN A 211 2.41 -3.96 22.18
CA ASN A 211 3.20 -2.96 21.49
C ASN A 211 2.28 -2.09 20.63
N ALA A 212 2.46 -0.78 20.69
CA ALA A 212 1.94 0.11 19.66
C ALA A 212 2.59 -0.28 18.32
N ASN A 213 1.80 -0.31 17.25
CA ASN A 213 2.25 -0.87 15.97
C ASN A 213 1.84 0.05 14.82
N ASP A 214 1.35 -0.52 13.71
CA ASP A 214 0.97 0.21 12.52
C ASP A 214 -0.09 1.28 12.80
N MET A 215 -0.03 2.35 12.05
CA MET A 215 -0.90 3.51 12.24
C MET A 215 -1.40 4.03 10.90
N SER A 216 -2.54 4.69 10.93
CA SER A 216 -3.05 5.55 9.87
C SER A 216 -3.50 6.87 10.47
N ILE A 217 -3.71 7.88 9.63
CA ILE A 217 -4.22 9.19 10.02
C ILE A 217 -5.38 9.59 9.12
N ALA A 218 -6.36 10.26 9.68
CA ALA A 218 -7.44 10.92 8.94
C ALA A 218 -8.17 11.92 9.86
N ASP A 219 -8.86 12.88 9.27
CA ASP A 219 -9.80 13.75 9.98
C ASP A 219 -11.12 12.99 10.20
N VAL A 220 -11.33 12.43 11.39
CA VAL A 220 -12.50 11.61 11.69
C VAL A 220 -13.68 12.42 12.27
N ASP A 221 -13.48 13.69 12.64
CA ASP A 221 -14.55 14.52 13.18
C ASP A 221 -14.83 15.80 12.36
N GLY A 222 -14.07 16.07 11.31
CA GLY A 222 -14.30 17.14 10.35
C GLY A 222 -13.77 18.49 10.81
N ASP A 223 -12.78 18.54 11.73
CA ASP A 223 -12.20 19.79 12.22
C ASP A 223 -10.96 20.26 11.42
N GLY A 224 -10.52 19.45 10.43
CA GLY A 224 -9.37 19.69 9.57
C GLY A 224 -8.02 19.32 10.20
N GLU A 225 -8.01 18.77 11.43
CA GLU A 225 -6.84 18.18 12.09
C GLU A 225 -6.92 16.65 11.98
N TYR A 226 -5.78 15.98 11.93
CA TYR A 226 -5.77 14.52 11.89
C TYR A 226 -5.95 13.90 13.27
N GLU A 227 -6.72 12.82 13.32
CA GLU A 227 -6.69 11.81 14.37
C GLU A 227 -5.73 10.69 13.99
N TYR A 228 -5.27 9.98 15.02
CA TYR A 228 -4.24 8.96 14.97
C TYR A 228 -4.85 7.60 15.27
N ILE A 229 -4.99 6.78 14.25
CA ILE A 229 -5.59 5.46 14.34
C ILE A 229 -4.47 4.44 14.47
N LEU A 230 -4.34 3.85 15.66
CA LEU A 230 -3.21 3.02 16.08
C LEU A 230 -3.64 1.58 16.34
N LYS A 231 -2.95 0.64 15.72
CA LYS A 231 -3.07 -0.79 16.02
C LYS A 231 -2.18 -1.17 17.21
N TRP A 232 -2.73 -1.95 18.14
CA TRP A 232 -2.01 -2.60 19.22
C TRP A 232 -1.81 -4.08 18.90
N ASP A 233 -0.58 -4.49 18.67
CA ASP A 233 -0.24 -5.91 18.55
C ASP A 233 0.14 -6.50 19.90
N PRO A 234 -0.39 -7.69 20.26
CA PRO A 234 0.11 -8.43 21.40
C PRO A 234 1.56 -8.85 21.16
N THR A 235 2.38 -8.89 22.23
CA THR A 235 3.80 -9.26 22.11
C THR A 235 4.05 -10.68 21.64
N ASN A 236 3.00 -11.52 21.60
CA ASN A 236 2.97 -12.86 21.01
C ASN A 236 2.15 -12.91 19.71
N SER A 237 2.11 -11.83 18.94
CA SER A 237 1.60 -11.87 17.58
C SER A 237 2.48 -12.78 16.71
N HIS A 238 1.86 -13.46 15.75
CA HIS A 238 2.53 -14.43 14.89
C HIS A 238 2.29 -14.13 13.42
N ASP A 239 3.30 -14.40 12.60
CA ASP A 239 3.10 -14.51 11.15
C ASP A 239 2.13 -15.66 10.85
N VAL A 240 1.45 -15.58 9.70
CA VAL A 240 0.50 -16.61 9.25
C VAL A 240 1.16 -17.98 9.05
N SER A 241 2.47 -18.05 8.88
CA SER A 241 3.25 -19.29 8.79
C SER A 241 3.63 -19.89 10.15
N GLN A 242 3.37 -19.18 11.25
CA GLN A 242 3.80 -19.57 12.60
C GLN A 242 2.63 -20.08 13.43
N LYS A 243 2.79 -21.26 14.03
CA LYS A 243 1.82 -21.85 14.98
C LYS A 243 1.85 -21.16 16.33
N GLY A 244 0.77 -21.29 17.09
CA GLY A 244 0.61 -20.77 18.44
C GLY A 244 -0.57 -19.80 18.56
N TYR A 245 -1.08 -19.69 19.79
CA TYR A 245 -2.12 -18.72 20.13
C TYR A 245 -1.55 -17.30 20.10
N THR A 246 -2.37 -16.32 19.73
CA THR A 246 -2.06 -14.90 19.89
C THR A 246 -2.97 -14.26 20.94
N GLY A 247 -2.53 -13.16 21.52
CA GLY A 247 -3.43 -12.24 22.20
C GLY A 247 -4.40 -11.59 21.20
N LYS A 248 -5.37 -10.86 21.74
CA LYS A 248 -6.28 -10.05 20.91
C LYS A 248 -5.56 -8.85 20.34
N CYS A 249 -5.93 -8.43 19.14
CA CYS A 249 -5.51 -7.17 18.55
C CYS A 249 -6.52 -6.07 18.90
N TYR A 250 -6.06 -4.82 19.08
CA TYR A 250 -6.92 -3.64 19.25
C TYR A 250 -6.57 -2.57 18.22
N ILE A 251 -7.55 -1.73 17.89
CA ILE A 251 -7.35 -0.52 17.10
C ILE A 251 -7.94 0.65 17.91
N ASP A 252 -7.14 1.67 18.14
CA ASP A 252 -7.50 2.86 18.92
C ASP A 252 -7.50 4.10 18.03
N CYS A 253 -8.35 5.06 18.33
CA CYS A 253 -8.33 6.40 17.73
C CYS A 253 -8.00 7.45 18.79
N TYR A 254 -6.94 8.22 18.55
CA TYR A 254 -6.47 9.28 19.45
C TYR A 254 -6.50 10.66 18.81
N LYS A 255 -6.83 11.67 19.58
CA LYS A 255 -6.49 13.06 19.26
C LYS A 255 -5.00 13.32 19.55
N LEU A 256 -4.44 14.38 18.97
CA LEU A 256 -3.05 14.80 19.18
C LEU A 256 -2.69 15.04 20.66
N ASP A 257 -3.65 15.38 21.51
CA ASP A 257 -3.48 15.59 22.93
C ASP A 257 -3.44 14.28 23.77
N GLY A 258 -3.58 13.12 23.12
CA GLY A 258 -3.62 11.78 23.73
C GLY A 258 -5.00 11.35 24.21
N ARG A 259 -6.05 12.10 23.89
CA ARG A 259 -7.43 11.74 24.21
C ARG A 259 -7.88 10.59 23.32
N LEU A 260 -8.18 9.45 23.95
CA LEU A 260 -8.76 8.28 23.28
C LEU A 260 -10.24 8.54 22.97
N LEU A 261 -10.60 8.44 21.68
CA LEU A 261 -11.97 8.59 21.20
C LEU A 261 -12.72 7.27 21.26
N TRP A 262 -12.11 6.22 20.75
CA TRP A 262 -12.65 4.86 20.75
C TRP A 262 -11.55 3.80 20.69
N ARG A 263 -11.92 2.57 21.09
CA ARG A 263 -11.10 1.35 21.00
C ARG A 263 -11.93 0.22 20.43
N LEU A 264 -11.45 -0.36 19.34
CA LEU A 264 -11.98 -1.58 18.74
C LEU A 264 -11.20 -2.80 19.27
N ASP A 265 -11.87 -3.69 20.03
CA ASP A 265 -11.40 -5.02 20.39
C ASP A 265 -11.73 -5.96 19.21
N MET A 266 -10.73 -6.44 18.48
CA MET A 266 -10.93 -7.34 17.34
C MET A 266 -11.51 -8.70 17.74
N GLY A 267 -11.50 -9.03 19.02
CA GLY A 267 -12.02 -10.30 19.54
C GLY A 267 -11.02 -11.46 19.40
N VAL A 268 -11.46 -12.65 19.81
CA VAL A 268 -10.62 -13.87 19.75
C VAL A 268 -10.59 -14.49 18.37
N ASN A 269 -11.58 -14.18 17.51
CA ASN A 269 -11.75 -14.78 16.19
C ASN A 269 -11.03 -14.02 15.09
N ILE A 270 -10.20 -13.06 15.44
CA ILE A 270 -9.18 -12.42 14.57
C ILE A 270 -7.82 -12.73 15.19
N ARG A 271 -6.98 -13.44 14.46
CA ARG A 271 -5.61 -13.72 14.87
C ARG A 271 -4.76 -12.46 14.75
N ALA A 272 -3.79 -12.23 15.64
CA ALA A 272 -2.90 -11.08 15.58
C ALA A 272 -1.61 -11.38 14.80
N GLY A 273 -1.21 -10.45 13.95
CA GLY A 273 -0.01 -10.51 13.11
C GLY A 273 -0.16 -9.62 11.89
N ALA A 274 0.94 -9.36 11.20
CA ALA A 274 1.04 -8.38 10.11
C ALA A 274 0.05 -8.61 8.94
N HIS A 275 -0.40 -9.85 8.72
CA HIS A 275 -1.23 -10.21 7.57
C HIS A 275 -2.73 -10.31 7.86
N TYR A 276 -3.17 -10.12 9.11
CA TYR A 276 -4.56 -10.38 9.49
C TYR A 276 -5.43 -9.13 9.66
N THR A 277 -4.84 -7.97 9.99
CA THR A 277 -5.54 -6.83 10.58
C THR A 277 -5.18 -5.51 9.87
N GLN A 278 -5.28 -5.48 8.54
CA GLN A 278 -5.23 -4.22 7.77
C GLN A 278 -6.52 -3.44 7.99
N PHE A 279 -6.41 -2.13 8.07
CA PHE A 279 -7.55 -1.23 8.21
C PHE A 279 -7.36 0.01 7.33
N MET A 280 -8.42 0.42 6.65
CA MET A 280 -8.40 1.60 5.80
C MET A 280 -9.19 2.71 6.46
N VAL A 281 -8.56 3.89 6.59
CA VAL A 281 -9.20 5.09 7.15
C VAL A 281 -9.20 6.16 6.09
N TYR A 282 -10.40 6.52 5.64
CA TYR A 282 -10.61 7.45 4.55
C TYR A 282 -12.03 8.01 4.60
N ASP A 283 -12.26 9.20 4.04
CA ASP A 283 -13.60 9.74 3.85
C ASP A 283 -14.26 9.07 2.63
N PHE A 284 -14.89 7.89 2.88
CA PHE A 284 -15.45 7.05 1.81
C PHE A 284 -16.80 7.56 1.28
N ASP A 285 -17.57 8.28 2.08
CA ASP A 285 -18.89 8.78 1.68
C ASP A 285 -18.91 10.26 1.26
N GLY A 286 -17.77 10.95 1.41
CA GLY A 286 -17.56 12.32 0.97
C GLY A 286 -18.20 13.38 1.88
N ASP A 287 -18.53 13.05 3.13
CA ASP A 287 -19.13 13.97 4.08
C ASP A 287 -18.10 14.92 4.74
N GLY A 288 -16.81 14.65 4.54
CA GLY A 288 -15.68 15.38 5.10
C GLY A 288 -15.19 14.84 6.43
N LYS A 289 -15.59 13.62 6.81
CA LYS A 289 -15.10 12.87 7.97
C LYS A 289 -14.74 11.47 7.55
N ALA A 290 -13.62 10.99 8.02
CA ALA A 290 -13.15 9.67 7.62
C ALA A 290 -13.87 8.54 8.37
N GLU A 291 -14.21 7.48 7.65
CA GLU A 291 -14.63 6.18 8.14
C GLU A 291 -13.44 5.24 8.29
N MET A 292 -13.64 4.15 9.04
CA MET A 292 -12.69 3.04 9.11
C MET A 292 -13.33 1.74 8.62
N ALA A 293 -12.75 1.16 7.57
CA ALA A 293 -13.08 -0.18 7.08
C ALA A 293 -12.09 -1.20 7.61
N VAL A 294 -12.57 -2.31 8.16
CA VAL A 294 -11.73 -3.38 8.70
C VAL A 294 -12.42 -4.74 8.65
N LYS A 295 -11.60 -5.80 8.45
CA LYS A 295 -12.08 -7.18 8.58
C LYS A 295 -12.43 -7.49 10.03
N THR A 296 -13.62 -8.01 10.27
CA THR A 296 -14.14 -8.35 11.60
C THR A 296 -14.63 -9.80 11.67
N ALA A 297 -15.01 -10.24 12.87
CA ALA A 297 -15.57 -11.59 13.13
C ALA A 297 -16.48 -11.55 14.37
N PRO A 298 -17.26 -12.61 14.67
CA PRO A 298 -18.00 -12.68 15.91
C PRO A 298 -17.12 -12.40 17.12
N GLY A 299 -17.58 -11.54 18.03
CA GLY A 299 -16.82 -11.11 19.22
C GLY A 299 -16.01 -9.83 19.04
N THR A 300 -15.98 -9.24 17.85
CA THR A 300 -15.44 -7.88 17.63
C THR A 300 -16.34 -6.86 18.34
N ARG A 301 -15.72 -5.93 19.12
CA ARG A 301 -16.43 -5.03 20.01
C ARG A 301 -15.83 -3.64 20.02
N MET A 302 -16.68 -2.63 19.87
CA MET A 302 -16.31 -1.22 19.96
C MET A 302 -16.59 -0.68 21.35
N THR A 303 -15.68 0.16 21.85
CA THR A 303 -15.84 0.98 23.05
C THR A 303 -15.57 2.43 22.70
N THR A 304 -16.51 3.32 22.92
CA THR A 304 -16.36 4.77 22.72
C THR A 304 -16.21 5.49 24.05
N TYR A 305 -15.55 6.65 24.03
CA TYR A 305 -15.22 7.38 25.26
C TYR A 305 -15.75 8.82 25.23
N LEU A 306 -16.10 9.34 26.42
CA LEU A 306 -16.37 10.75 26.65
C LEU A 306 -15.04 11.54 26.75
N PRO A 307 -15.05 12.87 26.57
CA PRO A 307 -13.83 13.70 26.71
C PRO A 307 -13.08 13.57 28.03
N ASN A 308 -13.74 13.09 29.07
CA ASN A 308 -13.14 12.86 30.39
C ASN A 308 -12.57 11.42 30.56
N GLY A 309 -12.51 10.66 29.47
CA GLY A 309 -11.96 9.28 29.45
C GLY A 309 -12.92 8.21 29.99
N ARG A 310 -14.15 8.56 30.40
CA ARG A 310 -15.13 7.55 30.83
C ARG A 310 -15.75 6.88 29.61
N VAL A 311 -16.02 5.57 29.69
CA VAL A 311 -16.76 4.83 28.68
C VAL A 311 -18.10 5.52 28.44
N LYS A 312 -18.39 5.84 27.17
CA LYS A 312 -19.66 6.37 26.71
C LYS A 312 -20.59 5.23 26.33
N GLU A 313 -20.11 4.31 25.54
CA GLU A 313 -20.85 3.17 24.99
C GLU A 313 -19.93 2.00 24.71
N GLU A 314 -20.48 0.79 24.79
CA GLU A 314 -19.78 -0.45 24.42
C GLU A 314 -20.79 -1.38 23.74
N PHE A 315 -20.42 -1.88 22.54
CA PHE A 315 -21.29 -2.75 21.76
C PHE A 315 -20.47 -3.69 20.87
N TYR A 316 -21.04 -4.86 20.57
CA TYR A 316 -20.51 -5.78 19.56
C TYR A 316 -20.99 -5.37 18.18
N ILE A 317 -20.24 -5.76 17.14
CA ILE A 317 -20.70 -5.63 15.76
C ILE A 317 -22.03 -6.35 15.57
N THR A 318 -22.83 -5.85 14.65
CA THR A 318 -24.10 -6.46 14.22
C THR A 318 -23.79 -7.66 13.33
N LEU A 319 -24.18 -8.87 13.79
CA LEU A 319 -24.00 -10.07 12.98
C LEU A 319 -24.99 -10.08 11.80
N PRO A 320 -24.55 -10.47 10.58
CA PRO A 320 -25.46 -10.68 9.46
C PRO A 320 -26.61 -11.61 9.82
N GLU A 321 -27.83 -11.26 9.40
CA GLU A 321 -29.05 -11.94 9.82
C GLU A 321 -29.04 -13.44 9.52
N GLU A 322 -28.42 -13.86 8.42
CA GLU A 322 -28.31 -15.27 8.06
C GLU A 322 -27.49 -16.08 9.07
N ASP A 323 -26.35 -15.51 9.51
CA ASP A 323 -25.48 -16.15 10.49
C ASP A 323 -26.14 -16.17 11.88
N ALA A 324 -26.78 -15.07 12.28
CA ALA A 324 -27.55 -15.04 13.52
C ALA A 324 -28.67 -16.09 13.52
N ARG A 325 -29.37 -16.30 12.40
CA ARG A 325 -30.37 -17.37 12.25
C ARG A 325 -29.76 -18.77 12.31
N ARG A 326 -28.53 -18.95 11.90
CA ARG A 326 -27.77 -20.20 12.04
C ARG A 326 -27.24 -20.45 13.44
N GLY A 327 -27.44 -19.50 14.36
CA GLY A 327 -27.02 -19.59 15.76
C GLY A 327 -25.62 -19.06 16.04
N VAL A 328 -24.99 -18.35 15.09
CA VAL A 328 -23.72 -17.66 15.33
C VAL A 328 -23.95 -16.54 16.37
N SER A 329 -23.04 -16.43 17.31
CA SER A 329 -23.10 -15.42 18.35
C SER A 329 -21.74 -14.75 18.60
N ASN A 330 -21.75 -13.55 19.18
CA ASN A 330 -20.55 -12.85 19.57
C ASN A 330 -19.78 -13.53 20.74
N ALA A 331 -20.32 -14.60 21.32
CA ALA A 331 -19.66 -15.43 22.33
C ALA A 331 -18.91 -16.63 21.74
N ASP A 332 -19.05 -16.89 20.43
CA ASP A 332 -18.41 -18.03 19.79
C ASP A 332 -16.89 -17.85 19.74
N ASN A 333 -16.19 -18.99 19.83
CA ASN A 333 -14.74 -19.06 19.72
C ASN A 333 -14.37 -20.15 18.70
N TYR A 334 -13.77 -19.72 17.61
CA TYR A 334 -13.34 -20.57 16.49
C TYR A 334 -11.84 -20.87 16.50
N VAL A 335 -11.09 -20.41 17.52
CA VAL A 335 -9.65 -20.66 17.62
C VAL A 335 -9.39 -22.14 17.86
N CYS A 336 -8.56 -22.71 16.99
CA CYS A 336 -8.27 -24.14 16.94
C CYS A 336 -7.28 -24.57 18.03
N SER A 337 -7.62 -25.59 18.79
CA SER A 337 -6.67 -26.35 19.64
C SER A 337 -5.99 -27.45 18.82
N ARG A 338 -4.98 -28.11 19.40
CA ARG A 338 -4.33 -29.28 18.75
C ARG A 338 -5.32 -30.43 18.53
N GLU A 339 -6.21 -30.65 19.49
CA GLU A 339 -7.24 -31.67 19.39
C GLU A 339 -8.26 -31.32 18.31
N ASP A 340 -8.67 -30.06 18.20
CA ASP A 340 -9.56 -29.60 17.14
C ASP A 340 -8.96 -29.83 15.76
N TYR A 341 -7.66 -29.53 15.58
CA TYR A 341 -6.97 -29.74 14.32
C TYR A 341 -6.83 -31.23 13.99
N TYR A 342 -6.46 -32.07 14.94
CA TYR A 342 -6.40 -33.51 14.74
C TYR A 342 -7.77 -34.07 14.31
N ASN A 343 -8.81 -33.72 15.03
CA ASN A 343 -10.18 -34.14 14.72
C ASN A 343 -10.64 -33.60 13.35
N HIS A 344 -10.25 -32.40 12.98
CA HIS A 344 -10.51 -31.83 11.66
C HIS A 344 -9.87 -32.67 10.54
N LEU A 345 -8.61 -33.05 10.70
CA LEU A 345 -7.94 -33.93 9.75
C LEU A 345 -8.59 -35.32 9.66
N VAL A 346 -8.98 -35.91 10.81
CA VAL A 346 -9.69 -37.19 10.84
C VAL A 346 -11.01 -37.12 10.04
N GLN A 347 -11.79 -36.06 10.27
CA GLN A 347 -13.06 -35.88 9.54
C GLN A 347 -12.80 -35.64 8.03
N ARG A 348 -11.80 -34.86 7.67
CA ARG A 348 -11.43 -34.66 6.27
C ARG A 348 -11.00 -35.98 5.61
N PHE A 349 -10.18 -36.79 6.26
CA PHE A 349 -9.70 -38.06 5.71
C PHE A 349 -10.85 -39.09 5.59
N MET A 350 -11.75 -39.14 6.56
CA MET A 350 -12.95 -39.93 6.44
C MET A 350 -13.80 -39.57 5.22
N ASN A 351 -13.91 -38.28 4.96
CA ASN A 351 -14.71 -37.71 3.87
C ASN A 351 -13.90 -37.51 2.56
N TRP A 352 -12.65 -37.98 2.48
CA TRP A 352 -11.81 -37.81 1.29
C TRP A 352 -12.52 -38.20 -0.01
N HIS A 353 -13.27 -39.31 -0.02
CA HIS A 353 -14.03 -39.79 -1.17
C HIS A 353 -15.20 -38.85 -1.56
N GLU A 354 -15.62 -37.96 -0.69
CA GLU A 354 -16.66 -36.96 -0.94
C GLU A 354 -16.10 -35.62 -1.48
N GLU A 355 -14.78 -35.42 -1.39
CA GLU A 355 -14.13 -34.18 -1.90
C GLU A 355 -14.46 -34.00 -3.39
N PRO A 356 -14.93 -32.82 -3.83
CA PRO A 356 -15.30 -32.57 -5.22
C PRO A 356 -14.20 -32.90 -6.22
N GLU A 357 -12.96 -32.64 -5.85
CA GLU A 357 -11.78 -32.86 -6.68
C GLU A 357 -11.46 -34.36 -6.84
N VAL A 358 -11.68 -35.15 -5.79
CA VAL A 358 -11.56 -36.60 -5.82
C VAL A 358 -12.68 -37.21 -6.65
N LYS A 359 -13.94 -36.80 -6.46
CA LYS A 359 -15.10 -37.27 -7.25
C LYS A 359 -14.94 -36.95 -8.74
N ALA A 360 -14.35 -35.80 -9.05
CA ALA A 360 -14.09 -35.42 -10.43
C ALA A 360 -12.84 -36.11 -11.04
N GLY A 361 -12.11 -36.89 -10.25
CA GLY A 361 -10.86 -37.54 -10.67
C GLY A 361 -9.70 -36.60 -10.91
N ARG A 362 -9.78 -35.37 -10.38
CA ARG A 362 -8.66 -34.39 -10.43
C ARG A 362 -7.62 -34.67 -9.37
N TRP A 363 -8.03 -35.13 -8.18
CA TRP A 363 -7.13 -35.58 -7.13
C TRP A 363 -7.10 -37.12 -7.08
N HIS A 364 -6.04 -37.65 -6.46
CA HIS A 364 -5.94 -39.10 -6.22
C HIS A 364 -7.12 -39.62 -5.42
N ALA A 365 -7.57 -40.82 -5.79
CA ALA A 365 -8.75 -41.45 -5.17
C ALA A 365 -8.51 -41.85 -3.71
N THR A 366 -7.26 -42.07 -3.31
CA THR A 366 -6.89 -42.47 -1.96
C THR A 366 -5.80 -41.61 -1.38
N LEU A 367 -5.79 -41.45 -0.07
CA LEU A 367 -4.75 -40.70 0.65
C LEU A 367 -3.41 -41.39 0.59
N GLU A 368 -3.38 -42.72 0.54
CA GLU A 368 -2.18 -43.50 0.36
C GLU A 368 -1.47 -43.14 -0.96
N GLU A 369 -2.25 -42.95 -2.04
CA GLU A 369 -1.69 -42.43 -3.31
C GLU A 369 -1.14 -41.04 -3.17
N CYS A 370 -1.80 -40.16 -2.41
CA CYS A 370 -1.30 -38.82 -2.12
C CYS A 370 0.02 -38.86 -1.38
N PHE A 371 0.18 -39.76 -0.43
CA PHE A 371 1.38 -39.91 0.41
C PHE A 371 2.46 -40.80 -0.21
N GLY A 372 2.18 -41.42 -1.36
CA GLY A 372 3.14 -42.31 -2.05
C GLY A 372 3.42 -43.62 -1.31
N ILE A 373 2.42 -44.16 -0.61
CA ILE A 373 2.51 -45.44 0.12
C ILE A 373 1.55 -46.50 -0.45
N GLU A 374 1.81 -47.76 -0.12
CA GLU A 374 0.93 -48.84 -0.52
C GLU A 374 -0.47 -48.67 0.05
N LYS A 375 -1.50 -49.01 -0.75
CA LYS A 375 -2.88 -48.94 -0.34
C LYS A 375 -3.14 -49.93 0.81
N ARG A 376 -3.62 -49.41 1.93
CA ARG A 376 -3.87 -50.14 3.18
C ARG A 376 -5.35 -50.33 3.47
N TYR A 377 -6.20 -49.37 3.05
CA TYR A 377 -7.59 -49.30 3.49
C TYR A 377 -8.59 -49.30 2.33
N LYS A 378 -9.83 -49.66 2.66
CA LYS A 378 -10.96 -49.59 1.75
C LYS A 378 -11.71 -48.28 1.97
N TYR A 379 -11.94 -47.56 0.88
CA TYR A 379 -12.74 -46.32 0.90
C TYR A 379 -14.24 -46.62 0.73
N PRO A 380 -15.16 -45.88 1.41
CA PRO A 380 -14.86 -44.82 2.39
C PRO A 380 -14.16 -45.35 3.64
N LEU A 381 -13.25 -44.54 4.20
CA LEU A 381 -12.52 -44.88 5.40
C LEU A 381 -13.42 -44.97 6.62
N LYS A 382 -13.14 -45.93 7.50
CA LYS A 382 -13.72 -45.96 8.86
C LYS A 382 -12.90 -45.02 9.76
N LEU A 383 -13.48 -44.64 10.90
CA LEU A 383 -12.85 -43.77 11.87
C LEU A 383 -11.42 -44.20 12.19
N ARG A 384 -11.23 -45.47 12.56
CA ARG A 384 -9.89 -46.00 12.91
C ARG A 384 -8.90 -45.94 11.75
N ASP A 385 -9.37 -46.23 10.52
CA ASP A 385 -8.51 -46.18 9.33
C ASP A 385 -8.06 -44.72 9.06
N ALA A 386 -8.96 -43.78 9.27
CA ALA A 386 -8.65 -42.32 9.14
C ALA A 386 -7.67 -41.84 10.23
N GLU A 387 -7.90 -42.26 11.49
CA GLU A 387 -6.98 -41.95 12.60
C GLU A 387 -5.58 -42.48 12.30
N GLU A 388 -5.41 -43.71 11.85
CA GLU A 388 -4.12 -44.32 11.50
C GLU A 388 -3.44 -43.57 10.34
N LEU A 389 -4.19 -43.05 9.37
CA LEU A 389 -3.65 -42.23 8.27
C LEU A 389 -3.30 -40.80 8.72
N VAL A 390 -4.07 -40.22 9.64
CA VAL A 390 -3.72 -38.90 10.25
C VAL A 390 -2.47 -39.01 11.08
N ASP A 391 -2.33 -40.07 11.89
CA ASP A 391 -1.10 -40.35 12.65
C ASP A 391 0.11 -40.48 11.72
N TYR A 392 -0.03 -41.24 10.62
CA TYR A 392 1.01 -41.35 9.60
C TYR A 392 1.34 -39.98 8.96
N PHE A 393 0.30 -39.21 8.60
CA PHE A 393 0.48 -37.89 8.00
C PHE A 393 1.25 -36.94 8.92
N ILE A 394 0.86 -36.86 10.21
CA ILE A 394 1.44 -35.94 11.17
C ILE A 394 2.85 -36.35 11.58
N HIS A 395 3.09 -37.64 11.83
CA HIS A 395 4.32 -38.11 12.49
C HIS A 395 5.35 -38.71 11.51
N GLU A 396 4.96 -39.05 10.30
CA GLU A 396 5.86 -39.65 9.32
C GLU A 396 5.94 -38.84 8.00
N TYR A 397 4.82 -38.64 7.33
CA TYR A 397 4.80 -37.98 6.01
C TYR A 397 5.25 -36.50 6.10
N ALA A 398 4.59 -35.69 6.91
CA ALA A 398 4.91 -34.26 7.00
C ALA A 398 6.36 -34.00 7.47
N PRO A 399 6.89 -34.65 8.54
CA PRO A 399 8.29 -34.52 8.93
C PRO A 399 9.28 -34.98 7.86
N SER A 400 8.95 -36.00 7.04
CA SER A 400 9.83 -36.45 5.97
C SER A 400 10.03 -35.42 4.87
N ARG A 401 9.07 -34.51 4.67
CA ARG A 401 9.15 -33.42 3.68
C ARG A 401 9.98 -32.24 4.18
N SER A 402 9.87 -31.91 5.46
CA SER A 402 10.66 -30.88 6.12
C SER A 402 10.64 -31.10 7.64
N PRO A 403 11.78 -31.02 8.32
CA PRO A 403 11.84 -31.12 9.77
C PRO A 403 11.13 -29.95 10.51
N LYS A 404 10.76 -28.90 9.76
CA LYS A 404 9.96 -27.77 10.27
C LYS A 404 8.46 -28.07 10.32
N ASN A 405 8.00 -29.18 9.73
CA ASN A 405 6.60 -29.60 9.75
C ASN A 405 6.25 -30.28 11.07
N GLU A 406 5.89 -29.48 12.07
CA GLU A 406 5.51 -29.93 13.41
C GLU A 406 3.97 -29.82 13.58
N LEU A 407 3.22 -30.60 12.76
CA LEU A 407 1.75 -30.53 12.74
C LEU A 407 1.10 -31.04 14.03
N ASP A 408 1.79 -31.84 14.80
CA ASP A 408 1.41 -32.27 16.17
C ASP A 408 1.30 -31.08 17.15
N LYS A 409 1.91 -29.93 16.81
CA LYS A 409 1.89 -28.70 17.57
C LYS A 409 1.03 -27.60 16.94
N PHE A 410 0.23 -27.94 15.92
CA PHE A 410 -0.61 -26.97 15.22
C PHE A 410 -1.78 -26.54 16.11
N GLU A 411 -1.79 -25.27 16.50
CA GLU A 411 -2.80 -24.65 17.37
C GLU A 411 -2.81 -23.12 17.21
N GLY A 412 -3.86 -22.47 17.68
CA GLY A 412 -3.98 -21.02 17.69
C GLY A 412 -4.43 -20.40 16.37
N PHE A 413 -4.77 -21.21 15.37
CA PHE A 413 -5.30 -20.77 14.07
C PHE A 413 -6.83 -20.79 14.07
N ILE A 414 -7.39 -20.16 13.04
CA ILE A 414 -8.83 -20.10 12.79
C ILE A 414 -9.04 -20.63 11.38
N PHE A 415 -9.61 -21.83 11.21
CA PHE A 415 -9.86 -22.43 9.92
C PHE A 415 -11.35 -22.64 9.62
N LYS A 416 -12.21 -22.16 10.48
CA LYS A 416 -13.68 -22.19 10.35
C LYS A 416 -14.28 -20.97 11.04
N GLY A 417 -15.53 -20.70 10.78
CA GLY A 417 -16.27 -19.55 11.35
C GLY A 417 -16.49 -18.47 10.30
N PRO A 418 -17.47 -17.60 10.52
CA PRO A 418 -17.77 -16.50 9.63
C PRO A 418 -16.72 -15.39 9.71
N GLU A 419 -16.55 -14.68 8.62
CA GLU A 419 -15.71 -13.51 8.47
C GLU A 419 -16.53 -12.38 7.88
N TYR A 420 -16.30 -11.16 8.35
CA TYR A 420 -17.05 -9.98 7.96
C TYR A 420 -16.14 -8.83 7.53
N LEU A 421 -16.73 -7.88 6.82
CA LEU A 421 -16.17 -6.56 6.57
C LEU A 421 -17.11 -5.56 7.26
N THR A 422 -16.55 -4.69 8.10
CA THR A 422 -17.32 -3.67 8.83
C THR A 422 -16.81 -2.27 8.52
N MET A 423 -17.72 -1.35 8.28
CA MET A 423 -17.47 0.09 8.22
C MET A 423 -17.89 0.74 9.54
N PHE A 424 -16.98 1.51 10.12
CA PHE A 424 -17.23 2.34 11.29
C PHE A 424 -17.09 3.81 10.92
N ALA A 425 -18.03 4.64 11.37
CA ALA A 425 -17.89 6.09 11.30
C ALA A 425 -16.68 6.56 12.12
N GLY A 426 -16.17 7.74 11.85
CA GLY A 426 -15.10 8.38 12.60
C GLY A 426 -15.36 8.49 14.11
N SER A 427 -16.60 8.53 14.53
CA SER A 427 -17.03 8.48 15.94
C SER A 427 -16.88 7.09 16.60
N GLY A 428 -16.56 6.05 15.85
CA GLY A 428 -16.55 4.64 16.27
C GLY A 428 -17.92 3.94 16.16
N GLN A 429 -18.98 4.62 15.70
CA GLN A 429 -20.27 3.97 15.47
C GLN A 429 -20.19 3.01 14.30
N GLU A 430 -20.75 1.80 14.44
CA GLU A 430 -20.92 0.88 13.31
C GLU A 430 -21.91 1.47 12.30
N LEU A 431 -21.51 1.49 11.02
CA LEU A 431 -22.37 1.87 9.91
C LEU A 431 -22.97 0.65 9.24
N GLU A 432 -22.15 -0.31 8.83
CA GLU A 432 -22.60 -1.56 8.24
C GLU A 432 -21.59 -2.69 8.45
N THR A 433 -22.08 -3.91 8.65
CA THR A 433 -21.31 -5.16 8.63
C THR A 433 -21.88 -6.10 7.59
N ILE A 434 -21.04 -6.54 6.65
CA ILE A 434 -21.39 -7.48 5.59
C ILE A 434 -20.52 -8.74 5.66
N PRO A 435 -20.98 -9.91 5.13
CA PRO A 435 -20.11 -11.07 4.96
C PRO A 435 -18.88 -10.73 4.09
N PHE A 436 -17.71 -11.27 4.46
CA PHE A 436 -16.51 -11.15 3.63
C PHE A 436 -16.73 -11.91 2.32
N LYS A 437 -16.68 -11.23 1.17
CA LYS A 437 -17.12 -11.75 -0.14
C LYS A 437 -16.50 -13.08 -0.49
N PHE A 438 -15.19 -13.20 -0.38
CA PHE A 438 -14.46 -14.45 -0.58
C PHE A 438 -14.03 -15.00 0.79
N GLY A 439 -15.00 -15.59 1.51
CA GLY A 439 -14.76 -16.18 2.81
C GLY A 439 -13.85 -17.40 2.75
N ARG A 440 -13.47 -17.88 3.92
CA ARG A 440 -12.67 -19.08 4.07
C ARG A 440 -13.52 -20.33 3.69
N VAL A 441 -12.97 -21.19 2.84
CA VAL A 441 -13.61 -22.47 2.46
C VAL A 441 -13.03 -23.65 3.22
N ASP A 442 -11.74 -23.58 3.60
CA ASP A 442 -11.05 -24.63 4.34
C ASP A 442 -9.82 -24.08 5.09
N ASP A 443 -8.98 -24.97 5.63
CA ASP A 443 -7.71 -24.67 6.29
C ASP A 443 -6.55 -24.39 5.33
N GLY A 444 -6.85 -24.17 4.05
CA GLY A 444 -5.88 -23.86 3.01
C GLY A 444 -5.52 -25.04 2.10
N LEU A 445 -6.15 -26.22 2.22
CA LEU A 445 -5.87 -27.36 1.33
C LEU A 445 -6.06 -26.96 -0.14
N MET A 446 -7.15 -26.29 -0.47
CA MET A 446 -7.44 -25.79 -1.82
C MET A 446 -6.52 -24.65 -2.25
N TRP A 447 -5.90 -23.94 -1.29
CA TRP A 447 -4.96 -22.85 -1.53
C TRP A 447 -3.52 -23.32 -1.68
N GLY A 448 -3.25 -24.63 -1.55
CA GLY A 448 -1.91 -25.20 -1.66
C GLY A 448 -1.09 -25.15 -0.36
N ASP A 449 -1.70 -24.89 0.79
CA ASP A 449 -1.02 -24.80 2.08
C ASP A 449 -0.37 -26.12 2.53
N TYR A 450 -0.85 -27.23 1.99
CA TYR A 450 -0.32 -28.57 2.24
C TYR A 450 0.61 -29.10 1.15
N ALA A 451 0.64 -28.42 0.00
CA ALA A 451 1.32 -28.92 -1.19
C ALA A 451 2.84 -28.74 -1.15
N MET A 452 3.33 -27.67 -0.58
CA MET A 452 4.76 -27.35 -0.52
C MET A 452 5.53 -28.27 0.44
N LYS A 453 6.87 -28.33 0.30
CA LYS A 453 7.73 -29.07 1.25
C LYS A 453 7.46 -28.67 2.71
N ARG A 454 7.36 -27.36 2.95
CA ARG A 454 6.89 -26.83 4.22
C ARG A 454 5.36 -26.74 4.18
N ILE A 455 4.72 -27.53 5.02
CA ILE A 455 3.26 -27.56 5.17
C ILE A 455 2.87 -26.49 6.19
N GLU A 456 2.06 -25.53 5.75
CA GLU A 456 1.68 -24.36 6.53
C GLU A 456 0.17 -24.12 6.44
N PRO A 457 -0.65 -24.92 7.16
CA PRO A 457 -2.10 -24.76 7.13
C PRO A 457 -2.51 -23.33 7.45
N CYS A 458 -3.52 -22.80 6.79
CA CYS A 458 -4.03 -21.43 6.88
C CYS A 458 -3.10 -20.33 6.34
N ASN A 459 -1.89 -20.63 5.87
CA ASN A 459 -0.92 -19.61 5.50
C ASN A 459 -1.36 -18.81 4.27
N ARG A 460 -1.67 -19.46 3.14
CA ARG A 460 -2.01 -18.77 1.89
C ARG A 460 -3.42 -18.21 1.91
N VAL A 461 -4.34 -18.90 2.58
CA VAL A 461 -5.73 -18.45 2.70
C VAL A 461 -5.91 -17.26 3.62
N ASP A 462 -5.04 -17.05 4.58
CA ASP A 462 -5.12 -15.93 5.54
C ASP A 462 -4.18 -14.76 5.20
N ARG A 463 -3.90 -14.56 3.92
CA ARG A 463 -3.16 -13.40 3.41
C ARG A 463 -4.14 -12.34 2.92
N PHE A 464 -4.26 -11.25 3.69
CA PHE A 464 -5.17 -10.15 3.38
C PHE A 464 -4.39 -8.90 3.01
N LEU A 465 -4.93 -8.13 2.06
CA LEU A 465 -4.51 -6.76 1.76
C LEU A 465 -5.76 -5.89 1.68
N SER A 466 -5.61 -4.62 1.99
CA SER A 466 -6.65 -3.63 1.79
C SER A 466 -6.05 -2.35 1.21
N GLY A 467 -6.84 -1.58 0.50
CA GLY A 467 -6.39 -0.34 -0.13
C GLY A 467 -7.53 0.63 -0.38
N VAL A 468 -7.14 1.78 -0.88
CA VAL A 468 -8.04 2.82 -1.40
C VAL A 468 -7.58 3.15 -2.80
N ALA A 469 -8.52 3.26 -3.75
CA ALA A 469 -8.24 3.65 -5.12
C ALA A 469 -9.34 4.56 -5.65
N TYR A 470 -8.99 5.52 -6.50
CA TYR A 470 -9.93 6.41 -7.18
C TYR A 470 -10.31 5.83 -8.55
N LEU A 471 -11.16 4.78 -8.53
CA LEU A 471 -11.52 4.00 -9.72
C LEU A 471 -12.37 4.78 -10.74
N ASP A 472 -13.03 5.85 -10.33
CA ASP A 472 -13.71 6.79 -11.23
C ASP A 472 -12.94 8.12 -11.41
N GLY A 473 -11.74 8.20 -10.83
CA GLY A 473 -10.90 9.40 -10.83
C GLY A 473 -11.37 10.52 -9.89
N GLU A 474 -12.51 10.37 -9.23
CA GLU A 474 -13.10 11.43 -8.42
C GLU A 474 -13.39 11.02 -6.97
N ARG A 475 -13.73 9.75 -6.71
CA ARG A 475 -14.11 9.26 -5.38
C ARG A 475 -13.26 8.07 -4.93
N PRO A 476 -13.04 7.93 -3.61
CA PRO A 476 -12.33 6.79 -3.07
C PRO A 476 -13.20 5.52 -3.06
N TYR A 477 -12.65 4.41 -3.52
CA TYR A 477 -13.20 3.07 -3.41
C TYR A 477 -12.37 2.24 -2.44
N LEU A 478 -13.02 1.43 -1.62
CA LEU A 478 -12.35 0.47 -0.74
C LEU A 478 -11.98 -0.78 -1.53
N ILE A 479 -10.71 -1.17 -1.47
CA ILE A 479 -10.20 -2.40 -2.08
C ILE A 479 -9.93 -3.42 -0.97
N VAL A 480 -10.46 -4.63 -1.12
CA VAL A 480 -10.31 -5.73 -0.15
C VAL A 480 -9.86 -6.98 -0.89
N CYS A 481 -8.73 -7.55 -0.46
CA CYS A 481 -8.08 -8.66 -1.14
C CYS A 481 -7.84 -9.84 -0.20
N ARG A 482 -7.81 -11.05 -0.79
CA ARG A 482 -7.40 -12.28 -0.12
C ARG A 482 -6.54 -13.12 -1.05
N GLY A 483 -5.35 -13.50 -0.59
CA GLY A 483 -4.40 -14.35 -1.31
C GLY A 483 -3.54 -13.59 -2.31
N TYR A 484 -2.31 -14.06 -2.49
CA TYR A 484 -1.35 -13.55 -3.47
C TYR A 484 -0.24 -14.57 -3.83
N TYR A 485 -0.10 -15.65 -3.09
CA TYR A 485 0.84 -16.74 -3.42
C TYR A 485 0.29 -17.76 -4.42
N THR A 486 -1.05 -17.93 -4.42
CA THR A 486 -1.77 -18.88 -5.29
C THR A 486 -3.04 -18.21 -5.78
N ARG A 487 -4.24 -18.66 -5.33
CA ARG A 487 -5.49 -17.97 -5.61
C ARG A 487 -5.41 -16.52 -5.17
N THR A 488 -5.91 -15.62 -6.01
CA THR A 488 -5.98 -14.18 -5.76
C THR A 488 -7.42 -13.72 -5.90
N THR A 489 -7.92 -12.99 -4.90
CA THR A 489 -9.25 -12.38 -4.95
C THR A 489 -9.15 -10.90 -4.61
N ILE A 490 -9.84 -10.05 -5.38
CA ILE A 490 -9.86 -8.60 -5.23
C ILE A 490 -11.31 -8.14 -5.34
N VAL A 491 -11.77 -7.34 -4.39
CA VAL A 491 -13.11 -6.75 -4.41
C VAL A 491 -12.97 -5.25 -4.23
N ALA A 492 -13.64 -4.48 -5.06
CA ALA A 492 -13.80 -3.05 -4.92
C ALA A 492 -15.20 -2.71 -4.44
N TYR A 493 -15.28 -1.85 -3.44
CA TYR A 493 -16.53 -1.35 -2.88
C TYR A 493 -16.59 0.17 -2.97
N ASP A 494 -17.71 0.69 -3.42
CA ASP A 494 -18.18 2.05 -3.17
C ASP A 494 -18.92 2.05 -1.83
N PHE A 495 -18.81 3.11 -1.04
CA PHE A 495 -19.57 3.27 0.20
C PHE A 495 -20.46 4.49 0.06
N PHE A 496 -21.77 4.28 0.02
CA PHE A 496 -22.73 5.33 -0.27
C PHE A 496 -24.01 5.18 0.57
N GLU A 497 -24.49 6.29 1.13
CA GLU A 497 -25.68 6.32 2.00
C GLU A 497 -25.61 5.31 3.17
N GLY A 498 -24.41 5.06 3.70
CA GLY A 498 -24.19 4.15 4.82
C GLY A 498 -24.10 2.66 4.44
N HIS A 499 -23.97 2.31 3.15
CA HIS A 499 -23.97 0.96 2.64
C HIS A 499 -22.80 0.66 1.70
N PHE A 500 -22.22 -0.55 1.84
CA PHE A 500 -21.30 -1.08 0.86
C PHE A 500 -22.02 -1.42 -0.43
N ARG A 501 -21.47 -0.96 -1.54
CA ARG A 501 -21.89 -1.34 -2.90
C ARG A 501 -20.72 -1.99 -3.61
N GLU A 502 -20.84 -3.27 -3.96
CA GLU A 502 -19.82 -3.95 -4.75
C GLU A 502 -19.72 -3.29 -6.14
N TYR A 503 -18.52 -2.80 -6.48
CA TYR A 503 -18.23 -2.23 -7.79
C TYR A 503 -17.78 -3.33 -8.75
N PHE A 504 -16.77 -4.12 -8.36
CA PHE A 504 -16.43 -5.38 -9.02
C PHE A 504 -15.86 -6.39 -8.03
N ALA A 505 -15.86 -7.66 -8.43
CA ALA A 505 -15.24 -8.75 -7.68
C ALA A 505 -14.49 -9.68 -8.64
N ILE A 506 -13.21 -9.92 -8.35
CA ILE A 506 -12.28 -10.71 -9.15
C ILE A 506 -11.84 -11.93 -8.35
N ASP A 507 -11.73 -13.08 -9.03
CA ASP A 507 -11.24 -14.33 -8.48
C ASP A 507 -10.42 -15.08 -9.54
N SER A 508 -9.15 -15.30 -9.30
CA SER A 508 -8.30 -16.09 -10.20
C SER A 508 -8.71 -17.57 -10.27
N GLY A 509 -9.59 -18.00 -9.38
CA GLY A 509 -9.89 -19.40 -9.16
C GLY A 509 -8.77 -20.15 -8.43
N PHE A 510 -9.08 -21.36 -7.96
CA PHE A 510 -8.07 -22.22 -7.35
C PHE A 510 -7.05 -22.71 -8.37
N VAL A 511 -5.81 -22.83 -7.94
CA VAL A 511 -4.74 -23.41 -8.77
C VAL A 511 -4.96 -24.92 -8.90
N PRO A 512 -5.04 -25.46 -10.13
CA PRO A 512 -5.22 -26.91 -10.31
C PRO A 512 -4.04 -27.71 -9.78
N MET A 513 -4.31 -28.70 -8.95
CA MET A 513 -3.35 -29.65 -8.42
C MET A 513 -3.84 -31.07 -8.71
N LYS A 514 -2.94 -32.03 -8.85
CA LYS A 514 -3.24 -33.48 -8.88
C LYS A 514 -3.12 -34.07 -7.49
N ASN A 515 -2.17 -33.57 -6.72
CA ASN A 515 -1.93 -33.99 -5.36
C ASN A 515 -1.80 -32.76 -4.44
N PRO A 516 -2.84 -32.40 -3.67
CA PRO A 516 -2.82 -31.22 -2.82
C PRO A 516 -1.86 -31.32 -1.65
N PHE A 517 -1.19 -32.47 -1.46
CA PHE A 517 -0.15 -32.68 -0.46
C PHE A 517 1.27 -32.63 -1.04
N ASN A 518 1.45 -32.47 -2.35
CA ASN A 518 2.79 -32.58 -2.96
C ASN A 518 3.06 -31.73 -4.20
N ASP A 519 2.07 -31.18 -4.85
CA ASP A 519 2.27 -30.36 -6.05
C ASP A 519 2.78 -28.95 -5.68
N ASN A 520 3.49 -28.28 -6.62
CA ASN A 520 3.84 -26.88 -6.45
C ASN A 520 2.76 -25.97 -7.09
N PRO A 521 1.94 -25.25 -6.30
CA PRO A 521 0.90 -24.41 -6.85
C PRO A 521 1.38 -22.99 -7.21
N HIS A 522 2.60 -22.56 -6.82
CA HIS A 522 3.04 -21.18 -6.94
C HIS A 522 3.30 -20.75 -8.39
N THR A 523 3.77 -21.68 -9.22
CA THR A 523 4.09 -21.40 -10.63
C THR A 523 2.91 -21.55 -11.58
N ALA A 524 1.82 -22.17 -11.15
CA ALA A 524 0.67 -22.47 -11.99
C ALA A 524 -0.35 -21.32 -12.03
N GLN A 525 -1.19 -21.31 -13.05
CA GLN A 525 -2.31 -20.36 -13.16
C GLN A 525 -3.54 -20.86 -12.38
N GLY A 526 -4.38 -19.95 -11.96
CA GLY A 526 -5.69 -20.26 -11.41
C GLY A 526 -6.65 -20.79 -12.48
N SER A 527 -7.77 -21.35 -12.04
CA SER A 527 -8.74 -22.01 -12.92
C SER A 527 -9.68 -21.06 -13.67
N ASP A 528 -9.69 -19.78 -13.31
CA ASP A 528 -10.52 -18.80 -14.01
C ASP A 528 -9.95 -18.49 -15.40
N PRO A 529 -10.76 -18.52 -16.48
CA PRO A 529 -10.26 -18.31 -17.83
C PRO A 529 -9.83 -16.87 -18.13
N VAL A 530 -10.29 -15.89 -17.36
CA VAL A 530 -9.96 -14.46 -17.52
C VAL A 530 -8.87 -14.05 -16.55
N TYR A 531 -9.06 -14.35 -15.28
CA TYR A 531 -8.21 -13.88 -14.19
C TYR A 531 -7.19 -14.92 -13.69
N GLY A 532 -7.16 -16.11 -14.26
CA GLY A 532 -6.27 -17.20 -13.79
C GLY A 532 -4.79 -16.83 -13.76
N SER A 533 -4.35 -15.93 -14.64
CA SER A 533 -2.97 -15.44 -14.67
C SER A 533 -2.57 -14.56 -13.48
N LEU A 534 -3.53 -14.07 -12.67
CA LEU A 534 -3.28 -13.32 -11.43
C LEU A 534 -2.74 -14.22 -10.32
N ALA A 535 -3.04 -15.52 -10.36
CA ALA A 535 -2.63 -16.45 -9.31
C ALA A 535 -1.13 -16.40 -9.08
N GLY A 536 -0.69 -16.10 -7.87
CA GLY A 536 0.72 -16.04 -7.48
C GLY A 536 1.52 -14.83 -8.01
N GLN A 537 0.85 -13.77 -8.49
CA GLN A 537 1.48 -12.54 -8.97
C GLN A 537 1.41 -11.38 -7.95
N GLY A 538 0.64 -11.52 -6.88
CA GLY A 538 0.49 -10.46 -5.89
C GLY A 538 1.72 -10.28 -5.00
N ASN A 539 1.77 -9.17 -4.28
CA ASN A 539 2.85 -8.81 -3.38
C ASN A 539 2.34 -8.71 -1.93
N HIS A 540 3.20 -8.42 -0.95
CA HIS A 540 2.82 -8.12 0.44
C HIS A 540 2.20 -6.73 0.61
N SER A 541 2.07 -5.96 -0.45
CA SER A 541 1.34 -4.70 -0.52
C SER A 541 0.63 -4.60 -1.86
N LEU A 542 -0.27 -3.63 -1.99
CA LEU A 542 -0.81 -3.17 -3.26
C LEU A 542 -0.50 -1.68 -3.42
N SER A 543 -0.66 -1.16 -4.61
CA SER A 543 -0.65 0.27 -4.88
C SER A 543 -1.84 0.64 -5.75
N ALA A 544 -2.23 1.91 -5.70
CA ALA A 544 -3.21 2.50 -6.59
C ALA A 544 -2.57 3.71 -7.29
N ALA A 545 -2.63 3.75 -8.61
CA ALA A 545 -2.04 4.81 -9.43
C ALA A 545 -2.70 4.83 -10.81
N ASP A 546 -2.79 6.00 -11.42
CA ASP A 546 -3.17 6.15 -12.83
C ASP A 546 -1.98 5.74 -13.71
N VAL A 547 -1.94 4.46 -14.14
CA VAL A 547 -0.77 3.92 -14.86
C VAL A 547 -0.88 4.05 -16.36
N ASP A 548 -2.08 4.21 -16.90
CA ASP A 548 -2.32 4.32 -18.33
C ASP A 548 -2.71 5.74 -18.79
N GLY A 549 -2.87 6.67 -17.83
CA GLY A 549 -3.12 8.09 -18.09
C GLY A 549 -4.55 8.40 -18.48
N ASP A 550 -5.52 7.59 -18.05
CA ASP A 550 -6.94 7.82 -18.31
C ASP A 550 -7.60 8.68 -17.22
N GLY A 551 -6.89 8.93 -16.11
CA GLY A 551 -7.30 9.75 -14.98
C GLY A 551 -8.00 8.98 -13.87
N CYS A 552 -8.20 7.69 -14.03
CA CYS A 552 -8.64 6.77 -12.98
C CYS A 552 -7.42 6.04 -12.41
N GLN A 553 -7.54 5.48 -11.23
CA GLN A 553 -6.44 4.68 -10.68
C GLN A 553 -6.67 3.20 -10.94
N GLU A 554 -5.63 2.51 -11.38
CA GLU A 554 -5.54 1.06 -11.45
C GLU A 554 -5.09 0.49 -10.11
N ILE A 555 -5.35 -0.81 -9.92
CA ILE A 555 -4.86 -1.57 -8.77
C ILE A 555 -3.64 -2.36 -9.19
N ILE A 556 -2.47 -1.95 -8.71
CA ILE A 556 -1.21 -2.64 -8.93
C ILE A 556 -1.07 -3.73 -7.87
N TYR A 557 -1.18 -4.99 -8.30
CA TYR A 557 -1.16 -6.17 -7.44
C TYR A 557 0.10 -7.01 -7.72
N GLY A 558 1.25 -6.49 -7.33
CA GLY A 558 2.54 -7.11 -7.58
C GLY A 558 2.93 -7.09 -9.06
N ALA A 559 3.05 -8.27 -9.67
CA ALA A 559 3.41 -8.42 -11.08
C ALA A 559 2.21 -8.32 -12.03
N ALA A 560 1.01 -8.01 -11.54
CA ALA A 560 -0.19 -7.83 -12.34
C ALA A 560 -0.87 -6.50 -12.01
N VAL A 561 -1.65 -5.97 -12.95
CA VAL A 561 -2.42 -4.74 -12.79
C VAL A 561 -3.85 -4.97 -13.23
N ILE A 562 -4.78 -4.52 -12.40
CA ILE A 562 -6.21 -4.52 -12.64
C ILE A 562 -6.62 -3.10 -12.98
N ASP A 563 -7.26 -2.95 -14.11
CA ASP A 563 -7.82 -1.70 -14.60
C ASP A 563 -8.94 -1.18 -13.67
N HIS A 564 -9.20 0.11 -13.71
CA HIS A 564 -10.19 0.79 -12.87
C HIS A 564 -11.60 0.19 -12.97
N ASP A 565 -11.97 -0.46 -14.09
CA ASP A 565 -13.26 -1.11 -14.30
C ASP A 565 -13.31 -2.58 -13.84
N GLY A 566 -12.20 -3.11 -13.31
CA GLY A 566 -12.05 -4.49 -12.87
C GLY A 566 -11.53 -5.44 -13.95
N SER A 567 -11.28 -4.98 -15.17
CA SER A 567 -10.64 -5.80 -16.20
C SER A 567 -9.16 -6.03 -15.89
N LEU A 568 -8.58 -7.10 -16.41
CA LEU A 568 -7.15 -7.36 -16.28
C LEU A 568 -6.39 -6.53 -17.31
N LEU A 569 -5.65 -5.52 -16.86
CA LEU A 569 -4.81 -4.72 -17.77
C LEU A 569 -3.65 -5.59 -18.28
N TYR A 570 -2.92 -6.23 -17.38
CA TYR A 570 -1.91 -7.23 -17.70
C TYR A 570 -1.51 -8.09 -16.50
N SER A 571 -0.83 -9.21 -16.80
CA SER A 571 -0.09 -10.03 -15.86
C SER A 571 1.30 -10.30 -16.48
N SER A 572 2.37 -9.97 -15.76
CA SER A 572 3.72 -9.93 -16.32
C SER A 572 4.40 -11.31 -16.31
N TYR A 573 4.98 -11.68 -17.43
CA TYR A 573 5.75 -12.90 -17.66
C TYR A 573 7.02 -12.55 -18.43
N ASP A 574 8.07 -13.38 -18.26
CA ASP A 574 9.31 -13.29 -19.06
C ASP A 574 10.02 -14.65 -19.07
N TYR A 575 11.21 -14.71 -19.67
CA TYR A 575 11.96 -15.93 -19.84
C TYR A 575 12.96 -16.14 -18.71
N LEU A 576 12.97 -17.35 -18.13
CA LEU A 576 14.04 -17.85 -17.28
C LEU A 576 15.35 -17.99 -18.09
N PRO A 577 16.52 -18.07 -17.42
CA PRO A 577 17.80 -18.28 -18.10
C PRO A 577 17.85 -19.54 -18.99
N ASP A 578 17.02 -20.55 -18.73
CA ASP A 578 16.91 -21.76 -19.52
C ASP A 578 15.97 -21.64 -20.74
N GLY A 579 15.35 -20.47 -20.93
CA GLY A 579 14.40 -20.19 -22.00
C GLY A 579 12.95 -20.59 -21.69
N THR A 580 12.63 -21.03 -20.48
CA THR A 580 11.25 -21.29 -20.03
C THR A 580 10.50 -19.97 -19.81
N TYR A 581 9.32 -19.82 -20.40
CA TYR A 581 8.45 -18.66 -20.17
C TYR A 581 7.70 -18.82 -18.85
N ALA A 582 7.91 -17.91 -17.92
CA ALA A 582 7.40 -17.98 -16.55
C ALA A 582 6.83 -16.63 -16.11
N LYS A 583 5.90 -16.66 -15.15
CA LYS A 583 5.43 -15.45 -14.50
C LYS A 583 6.53 -14.83 -13.64
N LEU A 584 6.48 -13.50 -13.43
CA LEU A 584 7.44 -12.83 -12.55
C LEU A 584 7.27 -13.28 -11.11
N GLY A 585 6.03 -13.51 -10.68
CA GLY A 585 5.69 -14.12 -9.40
C GLY A 585 5.53 -13.12 -8.26
N HIS A 586 5.39 -13.68 -7.07
CA HIS A 586 5.22 -12.96 -5.81
C HIS A 586 6.52 -12.28 -5.35
N GLY A 587 6.40 -11.22 -4.53
CA GLY A 587 7.55 -10.55 -3.91
C GLY A 587 7.19 -9.78 -2.63
N ASP A 588 8.22 -9.37 -1.88
CA ASP A 588 8.09 -8.73 -0.56
C ASP A 588 7.85 -7.23 -0.63
N SER A 589 8.36 -6.54 -1.65
CA SER A 589 8.18 -5.09 -1.78
C SER A 589 7.99 -4.66 -3.23
N MET A 590 7.25 -3.57 -3.40
CA MET A 590 6.91 -2.98 -4.69
C MET A 590 6.72 -1.47 -4.51
N HIS A 591 7.28 -0.69 -5.44
CA HIS A 591 7.22 0.76 -5.43
C HIS A 591 6.71 1.24 -6.78
N VAL A 592 5.64 2.05 -6.76
CA VAL A 592 5.01 2.64 -7.95
C VAL A 592 5.17 4.14 -7.88
N ALA A 593 5.94 4.71 -8.79
CA ALA A 593 6.24 6.14 -8.79
C ALA A 593 6.65 6.62 -10.19
N LYS A 594 6.80 7.92 -10.31
CA LYS A 594 7.53 8.54 -11.42
C LYS A 594 9.03 8.40 -11.15
N ILE A 595 9.61 7.25 -11.55
CA ILE A 595 11.02 6.92 -11.30
C ILE A 595 11.93 7.55 -12.35
N ASP A 596 11.55 7.44 -13.62
CA ASP A 596 12.26 8.06 -14.74
C ASP A 596 11.51 9.32 -15.20
N PRO A 597 11.97 10.54 -14.83
CA PRO A 597 11.29 11.78 -15.19
C PRO A 597 11.26 12.03 -16.70
N ASP A 598 12.12 11.37 -17.46
CA ASP A 598 12.26 11.55 -18.90
C ASP A 598 11.41 10.57 -19.73
N ARG A 599 10.66 9.67 -19.07
CA ARG A 599 9.69 8.76 -19.72
C ARG A 599 8.26 9.23 -19.46
N PRO A 600 7.28 8.96 -20.36
CA PRO A 600 5.87 9.13 -20.04
C PRO A 600 5.35 8.04 -19.09
N GLY A 601 4.33 8.36 -18.34
CA GLY A 601 3.69 7.44 -17.39
C GLY A 601 4.54 7.15 -16.16
N LEU A 602 4.17 6.13 -15.41
CA LEU A 602 4.82 5.69 -14.17
C LEU A 602 5.65 4.42 -14.40
N GLU A 603 6.50 4.10 -13.44
CA GLU A 603 7.25 2.86 -13.40
C GLU A 603 6.96 2.09 -12.11
N ILE A 604 7.20 0.77 -12.14
CA ILE A 604 7.11 -0.15 -11.01
C ILE A 604 8.48 -0.79 -10.77
N PHE A 605 9.03 -0.61 -9.57
CA PHE A 605 10.21 -1.35 -9.14
C PHE A 605 9.83 -2.34 -8.05
N ASN A 606 10.11 -3.64 -8.24
CA ASN A 606 9.81 -4.66 -7.24
C ASN A 606 10.79 -5.83 -7.26
N VAL A 607 10.86 -6.54 -6.13
CA VAL A 607 11.57 -7.81 -5.95
C VAL A 607 10.63 -8.98 -6.15
N PHE A 608 11.19 -10.17 -6.42
CA PHE A 608 10.47 -11.43 -6.61
C PHE A 608 11.10 -12.54 -5.77
N GLU A 609 10.26 -13.32 -5.07
CA GLU A 609 10.70 -14.41 -4.19
C GLU A 609 10.95 -15.76 -4.92
N GLY A 610 10.60 -15.84 -6.18
CA GLY A 610 10.59 -17.12 -6.91
C GLY A 610 11.97 -17.78 -7.10
N ALA A 611 13.06 -17.09 -6.78
CA ALA A 611 14.43 -17.57 -6.95
C ALA A 611 14.61 -18.18 -8.36
N THR A 612 14.99 -19.47 -8.45
CA THR A 612 15.19 -20.16 -9.74
C THR A 612 13.91 -20.36 -10.56
N GLU A 613 12.73 -20.11 -10.00
CA GLU A 613 11.42 -20.21 -10.68
C GLU A 613 10.91 -18.84 -11.18
N ALA A 614 11.62 -17.72 -10.88
CA ALA A 614 11.29 -16.38 -11.33
C ALA A 614 12.31 -15.86 -12.36
N PRO A 615 11.89 -15.17 -13.42
CA PRO A 615 12.80 -14.57 -14.42
C PRO A 615 13.75 -13.54 -13.83
N TYR A 616 13.36 -12.88 -12.76
CA TYR A 616 14.14 -11.82 -12.09
C TYR A 616 14.11 -11.98 -10.58
N GLY A 617 15.17 -11.55 -9.90
CA GLY A 617 15.20 -11.28 -8.48
C GLY A 617 14.59 -9.90 -8.17
N TYR A 618 14.80 -8.92 -9.07
CA TYR A 618 14.15 -7.62 -9.09
C TYR A 618 14.07 -7.07 -10.51
N ALA A 619 13.09 -6.19 -10.75
CA ALA A 619 12.94 -5.52 -12.04
C ALA A 619 12.29 -4.15 -11.91
N LEU A 620 12.72 -3.23 -12.80
CA LEU A 620 12.02 -1.99 -13.15
C LEU A 620 11.14 -2.26 -14.36
N ARG A 621 9.85 -1.95 -14.24
CA ARG A 621 8.85 -2.19 -15.27
C ARG A 621 8.12 -0.90 -15.65
N ASP A 622 7.71 -0.83 -16.88
CA ASP A 622 6.74 0.15 -17.36
C ASP A 622 5.37 -0.15 -16.70
N ALA A 623 4.77 0.81 -16.03
CA ALA A 623 3.57 0.56 -15.23
C ALA A 623 2.31 0.32 -16.08
N GLU A 624 2.22 0.90 -17.27
CA GLU A 624 1.09 0.72 -18.17
C GLU A 624 1.07 -0.65 -18.85
N THR A 625 2.25 -1.17 -19.21
CA THR A 625 2.35 -2.38 -20.05
C THR A 625 2.86 -3.60 -19.29
N GLY A 626 3.43 -3.41 -18.09
CA GLY A 626 4.10 -4.46 -17.35
C GLY A 626 5.45 -4.91 -17.94
N LYS A 627 5.90 -4.28 -19.03
CA LYS A 627 7.14 -4.63 -19.71
C LYS A 627 8.36 -4.31 -18.84
N VAL A 628 9.26 -5.26 -18.70
CA VAL A 628 10.54 -5.06 -17.99
C VAL A 628 11.41 -4.11 -18.80
N LEU A 629 11.87 -3.04 -18.15
CA LEU A 629 12.82 -2.06 -18.68
C LEU A 629 14.25 -2.50 -18.41
N PHE A 630 14.52 -2.94 -17.19
CA PHE A 630 15.70 -3.69 -16.82
C PHE A 630 15.40 -4.56 -15.59
N GLY A 631 16.19 -5.58 -15.35
CA GLY A 631 16.11 -6.45 -14.17
C GLY A 631 17.30 -7.42 -14.12
N GLU A 632 17.51 -7.96 -12.94
CA GLU A 632 18.59 -8.92 -12.67
C GLU A 632 18.01 -10.23 -12.16
N TYR A 633 18.50 -11.34 -12.70
CA TYR A 633 18.16 -12.67 -12.22
C TYR A 633 18.85 -12.95 -10.87
N ALA A 634 18.16 -13.64 -9.97
CA ALA A 634 18.71 -14.09 -8.70
C ALA A 634 18.29 -15.54 -8.39
N GLU A 635 19.22 -16.31 -7.80
CA GLU A 635 18.96 -17.70 -7.39
C GLU A 635 18.40 -17.80 -5.96
N CYS A 636 18.15 -16.66 -5.32
CA CYS A 636 17.63 -16.59 -3.97
C CYS A 636 16.60 -15.46 -3.84
N ASP A 637 15.80 -15.51 -2.77
CA ASP A 637 14.97 -14.43 -2.34
C ASP A 637 15.84 -13.26 -1.83
N LEU A 638 15.64 -12.07 -2.40
CA LEU A 638 16.39 -10.85 -2.07
C LEU A 638 15.68 -10.01 -0.97
N GLY A 639 14.51 -10.44 -0.52
CA GLY A 639 13.73 -9.76 0.49
C GLY A 639 13.08 -8.50 -0.04
N ARG A 640 13.72 -7.32 0.13
CA ARG A 640 13.11 -6.02 -0.22
C ARG A 640 13.94 -5.21 -1.20
N CYS A 641 13.27 -4.27 -1.85
CA CYS A 641 13.89 -3.20 -2.66
C CYS A 641 13.43 -1.82 -2.18
N MET A 642 14.01 -0.78 -2.73
CA MET A 642 13.64 0.61 -2.46
C MET A 642 13.92 1.50 -3.68
N ILE A 643 13.26 2.66 -3.72
CA ILE A 643 13.51 3.73 -4.68
C ILE A 643 13.62 5.06 -3.96
N GLY A 644 14.36 6.01 -4.52
CA GLY A 644 14.45 7.37 -3.99
C GLY A 644 15.55 8.20 -4.63
N ASP A 645 15.49 9.52 -4.48
CA ASP A 645 16.58 10.42 -4.85
C ASP A 645 17.66 10.40 -3.75
N ILE A 646 18.54 9.39 -3.79
CA ILE A 646 19.65 9.22 -2.84
C ILE A 646 20.98 9.73 -3.40
N ASN A 647 21.00 10.12 -4.67
CA ASN A 647 22.13 10.77 -5.33
C ASN A 647 21.64 11.89 -6.25
N PRO A 648 21.48 13.13 -5.74
CA PRO A 648 20.96 14.26 -6.52
C PRO A 648 21.79 14.68 -7.73
N LYS A 649 22.94 14.03 -7.98
CA LYS A 649 23.78 14.26 -9.17
C LYS A 649 23.36 13.38 -10.37
N VAL A 650 22.50 12.39 -10.12
CA VAL A 650 22.01 11.45 -11.13
C VAL A 650 20.51 11.71 -11.32
N ARG A 651 20.12 12.17 -12.48
CA ARG A 651 18.71 12.45 -12.79
C ARG A 651 17.83 11.21 -12.72
N GLY A 652 16.68 11.36 -12.13
CA GLY A 652 15.72 10.28 -11.87
C GLY A 652 15.95 9.63 -10.51
N LEU A 653 14.96 8.89 -10.01
CA LEU A 653 15.09 8.15 -8.77
C LEU A 653 16.05 6.97 -8.96
N GLN A 654 16.94 6.77 -8.01
CA GLN A 654 17.73 5.58 -7.96
C GLN A 654 16.89 4.43 -7.43
N VAL A 655 17.21 3.21 -7.87
CA VAL A 655 16.55 1.97 -7.45
C VAL A 655 17.59 0.99 -6.94
N TRP A 656 17.27 0.29 -5.86
CA TRP A 656 18.20 -0.69 -5.28
C TRP A 656 17.49 -1.86 -4.61
N ALA A 657 18.13 -2.99 -4.76
CA ALA A 657 17.89 -4.22 -4.05
C ALA A 657 19.23 -4.88 -3.83
N ASP A 658 19.36 -5.70 -2.79
CA ASP A 658 20.62 -6.37 -2.48
C ASP A 658 21.78 -5.36 -2.28
N GLU A 659 22.96 -5.60 -2.89
CA GLU A 659 24.18 -4.81 -2.70
C GLU A 659 24.41 -3.75 -3.81
N LYS A 660 23.47 -3.57 -4.73
CA LYS A 660 23.64 -2.71 -5.92
C LYS A 660 22.62 -1.58 -5.98
N VAL A 661 23.09 -0.44 -6.47
CA VAL A 661 22.25 0.74 -6.77
C VAL A 661 22.29 1.01 -8.26
N TYR A 662 21.14 1.28 -8.86
CA TYR A 662 21.00 1.61 -10.28
C TYR A 662 20.34 2.95 -10.48
N SER A 663 20.69 3.62 -11.58
CA SER A 663 19.91 4.75 -12.09
C SER A 663 18.57 4.28 -12.61
N CYS A 664 17.63 5.21 -12.81
CA CYS A 664 16.35 4.93 -13.48
C CYS A 664 16.49 4.36 -14.92
N LYS A 665 17.67 4.45 -15.52
CA LYS A 665 18.01 3.89 -16.83
C LYS A 665 18.63 2.49 -16.78
N GLY A 666 18.80 1.90 -15.57
CA GLY A 666 19.44 0.59 -15.37
C GLY A 666 20.97 0.62 -15.38
N GLU A 667 21.60 1.79 -15.24
CA GLU A 667 23.05 1.93 -15.12
C GLU A 667 23.48 1.68 -13.67
N GLU A 668 24.40 0.72 -13.44
CA GLU A 668 24.94 0.46 -12.10
C GLU A 668 25.76 1.67 -11.62
N LEU A 669 25.43 2.15 -10.43
CA LEU A 669 26.07 3.30 -9.80
C LEU A 669 27.11 2.83 -8.76
N THR A 670 28.00 3.76 -8.38
CA THR A 670 29.02 3.49 -7.35
C THR A 670 28.56 3.82 -5.94
N ASP A 671 27.31 4.25 -5.80
CA ASP A 671 26.72 4.58 -4.51
C ASP A 671 26.56 3.32 -3.65
N ALA A 672 26.78 3.47 -2.35
CA ALA A 672 26.48 2.41 -1.41
C ALA A 672 24.95 2.23 -1.28
N PRO A 673 24.44 1.01 -1.32
CA PRO A 673 23.02 0.77 -1.07
C PRO A 673 22.64 1.19 0.36
N LEU A 674 21.45 1.72 0.50
CA LEU A 674 20.85 2.09 1.78
C LEU A 674 19.87 1.01 2.23
N SER A 675 19.29 1.18 3.43
CA SER A 675 18.22 0.30 3.92
C SER A 675 17.05 0.23 2.92
N THR A 676 16.45 -0.95 2.78
CA THR A 676 15.27 -1.20 1.95
C THR A 676 13.99 -1.30 2.77
N ASN A 677 14.01 -0.85 4.03
CA ASN A 677 12.86 -0.98 4.92
C ASN A 677 11.78 0.08 4.69
N GLN A 678 12.18 1.36 4.68
CA GLN A 678 11.29 2.50 4.54
C GLN A 678 12.08 3.70 4.01
N CYS A 679 11.51 4.51 3.14
CA CYS A 679 12.04 5.83 2.80
C CYS A 679 11.21 6.95 3.44
N ILE A 680 11.77 8.15 3.45
CA ILE A 680 11.15 9.37 3.99
C ILE A 680 11.68 10.60 3.25
N HIS A 681 10.81 11.53 2.93
CA HIS A 681 11.14 12.84 2.38
C HIS A 681 11.39 13.84 3.53
N TRP A 682 12.59 13.77 4.12
CA TRP A 682 12.96 14.52 5.32
C TRP A 682 13.76 15.77 5.05
N ALA A 683 14.72 15.74 4.11
CA ALA A 683 15.66 16.82 3.87
C ALA A 683 15.01 18.05 3.23
N ALA A 684 15.62 19.22 3.49
CA ALA A 684 15.15 20.49 2.95
C ALA A 684 15.40 20.67 1.45
N ASP A 685 16.28 19.83 0.86
CA ASP A 685 16.68 19.86 -0.55
C ASP A 685 15.90 18.89 -1.45
N LEU A 686 14.83 18.30 -0.93
CA LEU A 686 13.94 17.37 -1.63
C LEU A 686 14.58 16.00 -1.96
N SER A 687 15.78 15.71 -1.46
CA SER A 687 16.35 14.37 -1.55
C SER A 687 15.61 13.36 -0.66
N THR A 688 15.76 12.06 -0.94
CA THR A 688 15.14 10.98 -0.19
C THR A 688 16.11 10.42 0.85
N GLN A 689 15.63 10.23 2.07
CA GLN A 689 16.32 9.52 3.14
C GLN A 689 15.67 8.18 3.39
N VAL A 690 16.38 7.31 4.12
CA VAL A 690 15.84 5.99 4.54
C VAL A 690 15.81 5.86 6.05
N LEU A 691 14.91 4.99 6.53
CA LEU A 691 14.91 4.51 7.90
C LEU A 691 15.88 3.34 8.04
N ASP A 692 16.78 3.46 9.00
CA ASP A 692 17.79 2.46 9.34
C ASP A 692 17.87 2.28 10.87
N GLY A 693 18.95 1.67 11.38
CA GLY A 693 19.17 1.43 12.81
C GLY A 693 18.48 0.18 13.32
N CYS A 694 18.21 -0.79 12.44
CA CYS A 694 17.76 -2.13 12.78
C CYS A 694 18.94 -3.10 12.78
N ASP A 695 19.48 -3.40 13.94
CA ASP A 695 20.50 -4.43 14.12
C ASP A 695 19.87 -5.65 14.81
N TYR A 696 19.54 -6.66 14.02
CA TYR A 696 18.91 -7.90 14.51
C TYR A 696 19.85 -8.74 15.36
N VAL A 697 21.16 -8.60 15.14
CA VAL A 697 22.18 -9.36 15.87
C VAL A 697 22.33 -8.83 17.30
N HIS A 698 22.27 -7.51 17.46
CA HIS A 698 22.44 -6.85 18.76
C HIS A 698 21.11 -6.35 19.36
N GLY A 699 19.99 -6.56 18.69
CA GLY A 699 18.64 -6.19 19.15
C GLY A 699 18.36 -4.67 19.15
N GLU A 700 19.06 -3.91 18.33
CA GLU A 700 18.80 -2.48 18.16
C GLU A 700 17.70 -2.25 17.11
N HIS A 701 16.68 -1.47 17.45
CA HIS A 701 15.50 -1.19 16.60
C HIS A 701 15.02 0.25 16.79
N ARG A 702 15.83 1.26 16.38
CA ARG A 702 15.60 2.67 16.74
C ARG A 702 14.89 3.51 15.69
N GLY A 703 15.01 3.18 14.41
CA GLY A 703 14.52 4.01 13.29
C GLY A 703 15.36 5.28 13.10
N VAL A 704 16.58 5.14 12.59
CA VAL A 704 17.50 6.24 12.27
C VAL A 704 17.18 6.77 10.87
N VAL A 705 17.07 8.09 10.71
CA VAL A 705 16.97 8.74 9.39
C VAL A 705 18.36 9.08 8.89
N ASN A 706 18.73 8.53 7.74
CA ASN A 706 20.04 8.75 7.13
C ASN A 706 20.01 8.69 5.60
N ASP A 707 21.07 9.17 4.98
CA ASP A 707 21.38 9.01 3.56
C ASP A 707 22.88 9.07 3.28
N ASN A 708 23.27 8.95 2.00
CA ASN A 708 24.67 9.03 1.57
C ASN A 708 25.19 10.47 1.40
N VAL A 709 24.32 11.48 1.42
CA VAL A 709 24.64 12.90 1.20
C VAL A 709 24.84 13.61 2.54
N HIS A 710 23.89 13.50 3.45
CA HIS A 710 23.86 14.20 4.74
C HIS A 710 24.36 13.33 5.91
N GLY A 711 24.44 12.01 5.70
CA GLY A 711 24.71 11.06 6.78
C GLY A 711 23.50 10.91 7.71
N VAL A 712 23.75 10.77 9.02
CA VAL A 712 22.69 10.63 10.02
C VAL A 712 22.04 11.98 10.32
N MET A 713 20.79 12.17 9.95
CA MET A 713 20.00 13.37 10.19
C MET A 713 19.17 13.30 11.48
N LEU A 714 18.69 12.11 11.85
CA LEU A 714 17.97 11.87 13.09
C LEU A 714 18.38 10.51 13.69
N ASP A 715 18.78 10.49 14.96
CA ASP A 715 19.06 9.26 15.73
C ASP A 715 18.18 9.26 16.99
N PRO A 716 16.94 8.74 16.91
CA PRO A 716 15.99 8.80 18.04
C PRO A 716 16.44 7.89 19.18
N LYS A 717 16.31 8.41 20.41
CA LYS A 717 16.63 7.66 21.64
C LYS A 717 15.38 7.17 22.33
N ASN A 718 15.44 5.94 22.89
CA ASN A 718 14.32 5.29 23.59
C ASN A 718 13.08 5.09 22.72
N MET A 719 13.30 4.99 21.43
CA MET A 719 12.27 4.67 20.42
C MET A 719 12.44 3.25 19.93
N ALA A 720 11.39 2.70 19.35
CA ALA A 720 11.43 1.39 18.74
C ALA A 720 10.63 1.41 17.43
N VAL A 721 11.13 0.68 16.44
CA VAL A 721 10.45 0.38 15.18
C VAL A 721 9.51 -0.81 15.34
N ASN A 722 8.61 -0.98 14.39
CA ASN A 722 7.67 -2.08 14.30
C ASN A 722 8.23 -3.23 13.48
N ASN A 723 7.57 -4.39 13.56
CA ASN A 723 7.87 -5.55 12.71
C ASN A 723 9.36 -5.90 12.76
N GLY A 724 9.80 -6.54 13.83
CA GLY A 724 11.20 -6.76 14.21
C GLY A 724 12.15 -7.26 13.11
N THR A 725 11.65 -7.87 12.04
CA THR A 725 12.45 -8.28 10.89
C THR A 725 12.55 -7.22 9.79
N LYS A 726 11.71 -6.18 9.84
CA LYS A 726 11.58 -5.18 8.77
C LYS A 726 11.91 -3.75 9.22
N GLY A 727 11.81 -3.45 10.50
CA GLY A 727 12.25 -2.17 11.07
C GLY A 727 11.46 -0.95 10.58
N ASN A 728 10.15 -1.09 10.46
CA ASN A 728 9.28 -0.03 9.96
C ASN A 728 8.88 0.96 11.05
N ALA A 729 8.58 2.21 10.69
CA ALA A 729 7.90 3.17 11.53
C ALA A 729 6.45 2.75 11.82
N CYS A 730 5.79 3.40 12.79
CA CYS A 730 4.34 3.31 12.91
C CYS A 730 3.67 3.94 11.68
N LEU A 731 4.22 5.08 11.22
CA LEU A 731 3.79 5.80 10.02
C LEU A 731 4.89 6.74 9.55
N VAL A 732 4.97 6.96 8.24
CA VAL A 732 5.69 8.07 7.59
C VAL A 732 4.68 8.79 6.71
N ALA A 733 4.44 10.07 6.93
CA ALA A 733 3.49 10.87 6.16
C ALA A 733 3.71 12.38 6.37
N ASP A 734 3.27 13.20 5.41
CA ASP A 734 3.12 14.65 5.56
C ASP A 734 1.93 14.94 6.49
N ILE A 735 2.20 14.98 7.80
CA ILE A 735 1.17 15.16 8.86
C ILE A 735 0.94 16.63 9.17
N PHE A 736 2.01 17.41 9.22
CA PHE A 736 2.01 18.81 9.65
C PHE A 736 2.79 19.72 8.72
N GLY A 737 2.59 21.00 8.88
CA GLY A 737 3.49 22.02 8.40
C GLY A 737 3.68 22.00 6.90
N ASP A 738 4.93 22.07 6.48
CA ASP A 738 5.26 22.05 5.06
C ASP A 738 5.12 20.64 4.45
N PHE A 739 5.38 20.48 3.20
CA PHE A 739 5.21 19.22 2.43
C PHE A 739 6.20 18.10 2.82
N ARG A 740 7.06 18.27 3.81
CA ARG A 740 8.00 17.24 4.25
C ARG A 740 7.29 16.25 5.18
N GLU A 741 7.77 15.00 5.16
CA GLU A 741 7.14 13.94 5.93
C GLU A 741 7.60 13.93 7.39
N GLU A 742 6.67 13.63 8.29
CA GLU A 742 6.94 13.31 9.67
C GLU A 742 7.22 11.82 9.85
N LEU A 743 8.10 11.54 10.82
CA LEU A 743 8.41 10.19 11.28
C LEU A 743 7.67 9.87 12.58
N VAL A 744 6.81 8.87 12.56
CA VAL A 744 6.08 8.42 13.75
C VAL A 744 6.66 7.11 14.25
N LEU A 745 7.21 7.13 15.47
CA LEU A 745 7.75 5.96 16.15
C LEU A 745 7.05 5.76 17.50
N ARG A 746 6.95 4.50 17.94
CA ARG A 746 6.56 4.20 19.32
C ARG A 746 7.72 4.39 20.27
N LYS A 747 7.44 4.84 21.49
CA LYS A 747 8.42 4.73 22.58
C LYS A 747 8.67 3.27 22.92
N ALA A 748 9.89 2.94 23.31
CA ALA A 748 10.26 1.57 23.66
C ALA A 748 9.42 0.98 24.82
N ASP A 749 8.87 1.84 25.68
CA ASP A 749 7.98 1.48 26.80
C ASP A 749 6.48 1.50 26.42
N ASN A 750 6.16 1.80 25.15
CA ASN A 750 4.79 1.92 24.63
C ASN A 750 3.89 2.98 25.31
N THR A 751 4.46 3.90 26.12
CA THR A 751 3.67 4.92 26.82
C THR A 751 3.21 6.06 25.91
N ALA A 752 3.83 6.22 24.74
CA ALA A 752 3.47 7.21 23.74
C ALA A 752 3.92 6.77 22.34
N ILE A 753 3.28 7.30 21.32
CA ILE A 753 3.90 7.49 20.01
C ILE A 753 4.50 8.89 19.94
N ARG A 754 5.60 9.01 19.22
CA ARG A 754 6.34 10.26 19.03
C ARG A 754 6.37 10.60 17.54
N ILE A 755 5.98 11.82 17.23
CA ILE A 755 6.02 12.38 15.89
C ILE A 755 7.20 13.33 15.81
N TYR A 756 8.17 13.02 14.96
CA TYR A 756 9.32 13.88 14.66
C TYR A 756 9.06 14.66 13.39
N THR A 757 9.45 15.94 13.37
CA THR A 757 9.43 16.80 12.19
C THR A 757 10.84 17.36 11.92
N ASN A 758 11.13 17.73 10.67
CA ASN A 758 12.32 18.48 10.32
C ASN A 758 12.08 19.99 10.54
N VAL A 759 13.07 20.69 11.10
CA VAL A 759 13.04 22.14 11.41
C VAL A 759 14.04 22.96 10.60
N ASP A 760 14.69 22.34 9.61
CA ASP A 760 15.56 23.06 8.68
C ASP A 760 14.68 23.90 7.74
N LEU A 761 15.14 25.12 7.44
CA LEU A 761 14.44 25.97 6.49
C LEU A 761 14.62 25.42 5.07
N THR A 762 13.54 25.38 4.33
CA THR A 762 13.56 25.11 2.89
C THR A 762 13.10 26.34 2.11
N GLU A 763 13.72 26.58 0.96
CA GLU A 763 13.34 27.64 0.01
C GLU A 763 12.31 27.14 -1.02
N HIS A 764 11.95 25.87 -0.92
CA HIS A 764 10.94 25.25 -1.79
C HIS A 764 9.53 25.52 -1.27
N LYS A 765 8.60 25.65 -2.21
CA LYS A 765 7.18 25.80 -1.94
C LYS A 765 6.40 24.74 -2.69
N LEU A 766 5.76 23.85 -1.96
CA LEU A 766 4.95 22.77 -2.50
C LEU A 766 3.64 22.68 -1.69
N PHE A 767 2.58 22.20 -2.31
CA PHE A 767 1.34 21.87 -1.59
C PHE A 767 1.53 20.62 -0.74
N THR A 768 0.69 20.46 0.28
CA THR A 768 0.73 19.24 1.12
C THR A 768 0.60 18.00 0.27
N LEU A 769 1.50 17.03 0.45
CA LEU A 769 1.49 15.77 -0.29
C LEU A 769 0.18 14.99 -0.07
N MET A 770 -0.51 15.25 1.05
CA MET A 770 -1.83 14.66 1.34
C MET A 770 -2.93 15.09 0.36
N HIS A 771 -2.69 16.13 -0.46
CA HIS A 771 -3.56 16.53 -1.57
C HIS A 771 -3.16 15.92 -2.93
N ASP A 772 -2.06 15.18 -3.00
CA ASP A 772 -1.77 14.25 -4.10
C ASP A 772 -2.50 12.94 -3.83
N ILE A 773 -3.39 12.54 -4.73
CA ILE A 773 -4.29 11.39 -4.50
C ILE A 773 -3.50 10.09 -4.40
N GLN A 774 -2.47 9.87 -5.24
CA GLN A 774 -1.64 8.67 -5.18
C GLN A 774 -0.89 8.58 -3.85
N TYR A 775 -0.30 9.68 -3.40
CA TYR A 775 0.37 9.75 -2.11
C TYR A 775 -0.59 9.49 -0.95
N ARG A 776 -1.75 10.17 -0.95
CA ARG A 776 -2.75 10.03 0.13
C ARG A 776 -3.31 8.61 0.23
N THR A 777 -3.59 7.95 -0.89
CA THR A 777 -3.99 6.54 -0.88
C THR A 777 -2.85 5.66 -0.37
N GLY A 778 -1.59 5.97 -0.73
CA GLY A 778 -0.39 5.33 -0.20
C GLY A 778 -0.27 5.40 1.32
N VAL A 779 -0.54 6.56 1.92
CA VAL A 779 -0.58 6.73 3.38
C VAL A 779 -1.68 5.87 4.01
N ALA A 780 -2.85 5.75 3.38
CA ALA A 780 -3.97 4.96 3.89
C ALA A 780 -3.63 3.46 3.97
N TRP A 781 -2.98 2.89 2.94
CA TRP A 781 -2.64 1.47 2.92
C TRP A 781 -1.22 1.14 3.43
N GLN A 782 -0.47 2.11 3.97
CA GLN A 782 0.86 1.88 4.53
C GLN A 782 0.87 0.82 5.64
N ASN A 783 -0.25 0.61 6.34
CA ASN A 783 -0.40 -0.43 7.36
C ASN A 783 -0.54 -1.86 6.83
N ASN A 784 -0.50 -2.07 5.51
CA ASN A 784 -0.47 -3.41 4.92
C ASN A 784 0.87 -4.10 5.24
N CYS A 785 0.79 -5.31 5.73
CA CYS A 785 1.88 -6.27 5.91
C CYS A 785 3.25 -5.68 6.30
N TYR A 786 4.02 -5.22 5.32
CA TYR A 786 5.41 -4.77 5.50
C TYR A 786 5.58 -3.26 5.39
N ASN A 787 4.51 -2.48 5.49
CA ASN A 787 4.53 -1.02 5.59
C ASN A 787 5.35 -0.33 4.50
N GLN A 788 4.91 -0.46 3.25
CA GLN A 788 5.61 0.19 2.13
C GLN A 788 5.27 1.69 2.09
N PRO A 789 6.23 2.58 1.73
CA PRO A 789 5.98 4.01 1.65
C PRO A 789 4.99 4.37 0.54
N GLY A 790 4.27 5.49 0.71
CA GLY A 790 3.51 6.15 -0.35
C GLY A 790 4.41 6.99 -1.25
N TYR A 791 4.01 7.16 -2.52
CA TYR A 791 4.73 7.99 -3.49
C TYR A 791 3.77 8.94 -4.18
N THR A 792 4.30 10.12 -4.57
CA THR A 792 3.52 11.11 -5.34
C THR A 792 3.24 10.65 -6.77
N SER A 793 2.18 11.18 -7.36
CA SER A 793 1.85 10.99 -8.78
C SER A 793 2.83 11.68 -9.74
N PHE A 794 3.68 12.55 -9.21
CA PHE A 794 4.71 13.31 -9.95
C PHE A 794 6.12 12.93 -9.44
N TYR A 795 7.13 13.22 -10.27
CA TYR A 795 8.53 13.04 -9.90
C TYR A 795 8.90 13.98 -8.75
N TYR A 796 9.30 13.42 -7.60
CA TYR A 796 9.69 14.15 -6.41
C TYR A 796 11.18 13.96 -6.16
N ALA A 797 11.97 15.00 -6.43
CA ALA A 797 13.42 15.05 -6.23
C ALA A 797 13.92 16.49 -6.32
N GLY A 798 15.20 16.73 -5.97
CA GLY A 798 15.79 18.06 -6.01
C GLY A 798 15.83 18.72 -7.39
N ASP A 799 15.81 17.96 -8.47
CA ASP A 799 15.80 18.42 -9.85
C ASP A 799 14.44 18.31 -10.55
N MET A 800 13.34 18.19 -9.79
CA MET A 800 12.00 18.09 -10.35
C MET A 800 11.58 19.34 -11.12
N GLU A 801 10.73 19.13 -12.11
CA GLU A 801 10.19 20.21 -12.94
C GLU A 801 8.91 20.76 -12.33
N TRP A 802 8.96 21.96 -11.75
CA TRP A 802 7.82 22.58 -11.08
C TRP A 802 6.60 22.80 -11.97
N LYS A 803 6.79 22.89 -13.27
CA LYS A 803 5.70 22.92 -14.23
C LYS A 803 4.88 21.64 -14.19
N THR A 804 5.52 20.46 -14.17
CA THR A 804 4.83 19.16 -14.11
C THR A 804 4.11 18.96 -12.78
N VAL A 805 4.70 19.41 -11.69
CA VAL A 805 4.07 19.42 -10.35
C VAL A 805 2.80 20.28 -10.36
N TRP A 806 2.86 21.48 -10.95
CA TRP A 806 1.69 22.33 -11.09
C TRP A 806 0.61 21.72 -12.00
N GLU A 807 1.01 21.10 -13.11
CA GLU A 807 0.09 20.43 -14.04
C GLU A 807 -0.62 19.24 -13.39
N SER A 808 0.03 18.47 -12.48
CA SER A 808 -0.59 17.32 -11.80
C SER A 808 -1.82 17.70 -10.94
N ILE A 809 -1.92 18.96 -10.49
CA ILE A 809 -3.05 19.44 -9.66
C ILE A 809 -4.01 20.39 -10.39
N GLN A 810 -3.73 20.79 -11.64
CA GLN A 810 -4.55 21.73 -12.40
C GLN A 810 -5.97 21.21 -12.65
N ASN A 811 -6.10 19.93 -12.85
CA ASN A 811 -7.32 19.28 -13.30
C ASN A 811 -8.37 19.11 -12.19
N SER A 812 -8.06 19.54 -10.99
CA SER A 812 -8.90 19.46 -9.81
C SER A 812 -9.50 20.80 -9.38
N ARG A 813 -9.58 21.79 -10.29
CA ARG A 813 -10.15 23.13 -10.02
C ARG A 813 -11.55 23.30 -10.59
#